data_607d3393459ca6bba9559de02ad89a63
#
_entry.id   607d3393459ca6bba9559de02ad89a63
#
_cell.length_a   1.000
_cell.length_b   1.000
_cell.length_c   1.000
_cell.angle_alpha   90.00
_cell.angle_beta   90.00
_cell.angle_gamma   90.00
#
_symmetry.space_group_name_H-M   'P 1'
#
loop_
_entity.id
_entity.type
_entity.pdbx_description
1 polymer ?
#
loop_
_entity_poly.entity_id
_entity_poly.type
_entity_poly.pdbx_seq_one_letter_code
_entity_poly.pdbx_strand_id
1 'polypeptide(L)'
;MSLGLFSRAQIAQVNAIAEKSKASLEQSAPKTARSTKGLNAELKAMSDAVIEYFKDSKAILITSKEQLHDYVTNLIDSGYGSLDTETTGLDRIRDTIVGVSLYYPGGVECYIPSKHLVPIFDAPYKDQLTYEEIGEELQRIADSSVKLIFANADFDLSMIYKDLKVDLIKNCYYDVILAWRCLKENERNNRLKELYNKYVLKGKGDPKTFSDFFPPKLFPYCKPEVAKLYAANDAKITYELFTWQLPYVMKDNPKCKKNHLEAISDLIWGVEFPLMGVCQKMHRDGIYIEPSMAEMLNRKYLPIADAELKKLQGMVQEILDNPKYTTRVKRPFLRATDFNPESTPHVAWLCYDLMKLDSGKGGRSTGKEILGTFNAPVAKQILKCRSLGVLISTFVKKLPNAVGPDGKIHCTFKQIGADTGRFSSADPNMQNIPSKAGDIRRMFRAMPGHVLMSSDYSQQEPKLTAYVSQDEKMVQAFKDNKDIYSIIASIAFGVPYEDCLEFKPTGKFDEDGNPIKVYNASGKARRGEAKTIVLGITYGRSVVTIADQLYAHEPWSDEEKIKKAQHVFDSVLNAFPSLRKLMINAQNCAKTNGYVETILGRRRHIPDMQLPEFEFKPMKGYVNPDIDPLDVSTLDNQESIPQRVVDRLYKELTSYKYFGQVAKRIRELAENDHIKVINNRFKIQEASRKCVNSIIQGSAAEQTKLAMLLIDNDPEWNALGGHVILPVHDELIAEVPIENWEACANRLSKLMCDAASFLPFASKCDVTVSYRWNGMEYPCKYPEPNSLDNLTEDEVMWVQYHLFECGYELPVFKTPDGDKPEGDAALGVNGVVTDQYNSYIRDYCNRYNITEDEFIYHIHTKVHTGSAPVKQLGDYKQISSKS
;
A
#
# COMPACT_ATOMS: atom_id res chain seq x y z
N MET A 1 16.69 22.78 -31.02
CA MET A 1 17.81 21.82 -31.27
C MET A 1 17.32 20.47 -30.81
N SER A 2 17.29 19.49 -31.70
CA SER A 2 16.58 18.22 -31.53
C SER A 2 17.22 17.34 -30.48
N LEU A 3 16.44 16.95 -29.47
CA LEU A 3 16.75 15.92 -28.50
C LEU A 3 16.80 14.54 -29.15
N GLY A 4 18.00 14.08 -29.50
CA GLY A 4 18.27 12.71 -29.90
C GLY A 4 18.64 11.88 -28.68
N LEU A 5 17.63 11.48 -27.85
CA LEU A 5 17.88 10.81 -26.57
C LEU A 5 17.78 9.28 -26.59
N PHE A 6 17.49 8.66 -27.74
CA PHE A 6 17.43 7.20 -27.85
C PHE A 6 18.10 6.70 -29.11
N SER A 7 18.88 5.62 -29.01
CA SER A 7 19.43 4.95 -30.19
C SER A 7 18.31 4.28 -31.01
N ARG A 8 18.51 4.17 -32.33
CA ARG A 8 17.55 3.49 -33.21
C ARG A 8 17.20 2.07 -32.74
N ALA A 9 18.12 1.37 -32.08
CA ALA A 9 17.88 0.06 -31.50
C ALA A 9 16.95 0.09 -30.28
N GLN A 10 17.05 1.12 -29.44
CA GLN A 10 16.15 1.29 -28.29
C GLN A 10 14.75 1.70 -28.74
N ILE A 11 14.65 2.55 -29.76
CA ILE A 11 13.37 2.90 -30.38
C ILE A 11 12.75 1.65 -31.05
N ALA A 12 13.54 0.81 -31.70
CA ALA A 12 13.06 -0.44 -32.29
C ALA A 12 12.61 -1.47 -31.23
N GLN A 13 13.29 -1.52 -30.09
CA GLN A 13 12.90 -2.38 -28.96
C GLN A 13 11.62 -1.87 -28.27
N VAL A 14 11.49 -0.58 -28.05
CA VAL A 14 10.26 0.05 -27.53
C VAL A 14 9.09 -0.15 -28.49
N ASN A 15 9.33 0.00 -29.80
CA ASN A 15 8.32 -0.25 -30.81
C ASN A 15 7.93 -1.74 -30.91
N ALA A 16 8.89 -2.66 -30.76
CA ALA A 16 8.60 -4.11 -30.74
C ALA A 16 7.83 -4.54 -29.47
N ILE A 17 8.08 -3.86 -28.32
CA ILE A 17 7.29 -4.05 -27.08
C ILE A 17 5.90 -3.44 -27.24
N ALA A 18 5.80 -2.26 -27.86
CA ALA A 18 4.52 -1.61 -28.17
C ALA A 18 3.69 -2.44 -29.16
N GLU A 19 4.32 -3.05 -30.18
CA GLU A 19 3.63 -3.96 -31.11
C GLU A 19 3.22 -5.27 -30.45
N LYS A 20 4.04 -5.86 -29.57
CA LYS A 20 3.65 -7.03 -28.77
C LYS A 20 2.53 -6.71 -27.79
N SER A 21 2.55 -5.53 -27.18
CA SER A 21 1.46 -5.04 -26.33
C SER A 21 0.19 -4.78 -27.13
N LYS A 22 0.31 -4.26 -28.34
CA LYS A 22 -0.81 -4.09 -29.29
C LYS A 22 -1.41 -5.43 -29.71
N ALA A 23 -0.56 -6.41 -30.03
CA ALA A 23 -0.99 -7.78 -30.37
C ALA A 23 -1.64 -8.51 -29.18
N SER A 24 -1.20 -8.26 -27.92
CA SER A 24 -1.84 -8.82 -26.73
C SER A 24 -3.17 -8.11 -26.40
N LEU A 25 -3.30 -6.83 -26.72
CA LEU A 25 -4.54 -6.07 -26.64
C LEU A 25 -5.57 -6.51 -27.68
N GLU A 26 -5.13 -6.86 -28.88
CA GLU A 26 -6.00 -7.44 -29.91
C GLU A 26 -6.46 -8.87 -29.56
N GLN A 27 -5.69 -9.62 -28.76
CA GLN A 27 -6.09 -10.94 -28.25
C GLN A 27 -7.00 -10.87 -27.02
N SER A 28 -7.07 -9.75 -26.31
CA SER A 28 -7.97 -9.55 -25.16
C SER A 28 -9.29 -8.84 -25.50
N ALA A 29 -9.51 -8.51 -26.74
CA ALA A 29 -10.82 -8.05 -27.20
C ALA A 29 -11.86 -9.19 -27.00
N PRO A 30 -13.02 -8.91 -26.36
CA PRO A 30 -14.05 -9.93 -26.21
C PRO A 30 -14.50 -10.41 -27.59
N LYS A 31 -14.32 -11.70 -27.87
CA LYS A 31 -14.68 -12.36 -29.14
C LYS A 31 -16.19 -12.54 -29.33
N THR A 32 -16.99 -11.56 -29.04
CA THR A 32 -18.38 -11.45 -29.51
C THR A 32 -18.52 -10.09 -30.14
N ALA A 33 -18.40 -10.04 -31.47
CA ALA A 33 -18.83 -8.88 -32.20
C ALA A 33 -20.32 -8.63 -31.86
N ARG A 34 -20.61 -7.60 -31.05
CA ARG A 34 -21.98 -7.16 -30.78
C ARG A 34 -22.61 -6.82 -32.11
N SER A 35 -23.78 -7.37 -32.40
CA SER A 35 -24.46 -6.96 -33.62
C SER A 35 -24.81 -5.46 -33.53
N THR A 36 -24.70 -4.74 -34.61
CA THR A 36 -25.05 -3.30 -34.69
C THR A 36 -26.42 -3.01 -34.09
N LYS A 37 -27.37 -3.92 -34.28
CA LYS A 37 -28.73 -3.83 -33.74
C LYS A 37 -28.75 -3.96 -32.20
N GLY A 38 -27.87 -4.83 -31.63
CA GLY A 38 -27.72 -5.00 -30.18
C GLY A 38 -27.10 -3.75 -29.51
N LEU A 39 -26.06 -3.19 -30.12
CA LEU A 39 -25.42 -1.96 -29.62
C LEU A 39 -26.40 -0.78 -29.57
N ASN A 40 -27.17 -0.56 -30.66
CA ASN A 40 -28.13 0.52 -30.72
C ASN A 40 -29.25 0.35 -29.68
N ALA A 41 -29.68 -0.88 -29.38
CA ALA A 41 -30.69 -1.15 -28.35
C ALA A 41 -30.12 -0.86 -26.95
N GLU A 42 -28.88 -1.25 -26.66
CA GLU A 42 -28.22 -0.94 -25.40
C GLU A 42 -28.04 0.57 -25.20
N LEU A 43 -27.58 1.29 -26.23
CA LEU A 43 -27.40 2.75 -26.18
C LEU A 43 -28.70 3.48 -26.01
N LYS A 44 -29.80 3.00 -26.62
CA LYS A 44 -31.13 3.55 -26.42
C LYS A 44 -31.63 3.34 -24.98
N ALA A 45 -31.55 2.11 -24.47
CA ALA A 45 -31.96 1.80 -23.11
C ALA A 45 -31.16 2.62 -22.05
N MET A 46 -29.86 2.78 -22.27
CA MET A 46 -29.00 3.65 -21.49
C MET A 46 -29.50 5.11 -21.52
N SER A 47 -29.74 5.65 -22.69
CA SER A 47 -30.22 7.04 -22.85
C SER A 47 -31.55 7.26 -22.18
N ASP A 48 -32.50 6.35 -22.38
CA ASP A 48 -33.87 6.44 -21.80
C ASP A 48 -33.78 6.39 -20.26
N ALA A 49 -32.91 5.54 -19.68
CA ALA A 49 -32.71 5.46 -18.24
C ALA A 49 -32.10 6.75 -17.64
N VAL A 50 -31.11 7.35 -18.31
CA VAL A 50 -30.50 8.61 -17.87
C VAL A 50 -31.52 9.76 -17.94
N ILE A 51 -32.24 9.89 -19.06
CA ILE A 51 -33.24 10.95 -19.26
C ILE A 51 -34.36 10.86 -18.20
N GLU A 52 -34.87 9.67 -17.93
CA GLU A 52 -35.95 9.50 -16.93
C GLU A 52 -35.44 9.83 -15.52
N TYR A 53 -34.26 9.41 -15.16
CA TYR A 53 -33.72 9.66 -13.82
C TYR A 53 -33.39 11.15 -13.59
N PHE A 54 -32.87 11.85 -14.61
CA PHE A 54 -32.47 13.25 -14.55
C PHE A 54 -33.47 14.19 -15.24
N LYS A 55 -34.74 13.83 -15.33
CA LYS A 55 -35.75 14.61 -16.04
C LYS A 55 -35.93 16.06 -15.57
N ASP A 56 -35.59 16.35 -14.31
CA ASP A 56 -35.68 17.68 -13.72
C ASP A 56 -34.34 18.46 -13.78
N SER A 57 -33.32 17.91 -14.43
CA SER A 57 -32.00 18.54 -14.55
C SER A 57 -32.08 19.78 -15.48
N LYS A 58 -31.37 20.84 -15.04
CA LYS A 58 -31.23 22.08 -15.80
C LYS A 58 -29.85 22.20 -16.43
N ALA A 59 -29.05 21.13 -16.37
CA ALA A 59 -27.65 21.11 -16.85
C ALA A 59 -27.56 21.64 -18.29
N ILE A 60 -26.59 22.49 -18.54
CA ILE A 60 -26.28 23.04 -19.85
C ILE A 60 -25.17 22.29 -20.55
N LEU A 61 -25.23 22.20 -21.87
CA LEU A 61 -24.19 21.68 -22.72
C LEU A 61 -23.41 22.83 -23.32
N ILE A 62 -22.10 22.84 -23.17
CA ILE A 62 -21.20 23.85 -23.74
C ILE A 62 -20.57 23.29 -24.98
N THR A 63 -20.83 23.88 -26.14
CA THR A 63 -20.40 23.37 -27.45
C THR A 63 -19.61 24.39 -28.27
N SER A 64 -19.41 25.60 -27.72
CA SER A 64 -18.56 26.62 -28.37
C SER A 64 -17.56 27.22 -27.39
N LYS A 65 -16.45 27.71 -27.93
CA LYS A 65 -15.38 28.37 -27.16
C LYS A 65 -15.89 29.61 -26.43
N GLU A 66 -16.78 30.39 -27.05
CA GLU A 66 -17.37 31.57 -26.46
C GLU A 66 -18.21 31.23 -25.21
N GLN A 67 -19.07 30.18 -25.32
CA GLN A 67 -19.85 29.72 -24.18
C GLN A 67 -18.95 29.26 -23.03
N LEU A 68 -17.86 28.55 -23.35
CA LEU A 68 -16.90 28.07 -22.33
C LEU A 68 -16.17 29.27 -21.70
N HIS A 69 -15.76 30.23 -22.49
CA HIS A 69 -15.09 31.45 -22.02
C HIS A 69 -15.95 32.22 -21.02
N ASP A 70 -17.21 32.46 -21.35
CA ASP A 70 -18.17 33.16 -20.49
C ASP A 70 -18.42 32.38 -19.21
N TYR A 71 -18.55 31.04 -19.30
CA TYR A 71 -18.78 30.19 -18.16
C TYR A 71 -17.57 30.19 -17.20
N VAL A 72 -16.34 30.04 -17.73
CA VAL A 72 -15.09 30.06 -16.96
C VAL A 72 -14.88 31.45 -16.33
N THR A 73 -15.22 32.53 -17.02
CA THR A 73 -15.15 33.88 -16.45
C THR A 73 -16.04 34.00 -15.22
N ASN A 74 -17.30 33.57 -15.32
CA ASN A 74 -18.23 33.58 -14.18
C ASN A 74 -17.76 32.68 -13.02
N LEU A 75 -17.15 31.52 -13.34
CA LEU A 75 -16.59 30.61 -12.35
C LEU A 75 -15.41 31.27 -11.62
N ILE A 76 -14.51 31.95 -12.33
CA ILE A 76 -13.38 32.67 -11.73
C ILE A 76 -13.89 33.80 -10.84
N ASP A 77 -14.85 34.60 -11.31
CA ASP A 77 -15.45 35.71 -10.58
C ASP A 77 -16.18 35.25 -9.31
N SER A 78 -16.74 34.03 -9.32
CA SER A 78 -17.38 33.45 -8.13
C SER A 78 -16.38 33.05 -7.03
N GLY A 79 -15.10 32.93 -7.35
CA GLY A 79 -14.01 32.53 -6.45
C GLY A 79 -14.02 31.05 -6.03
N TYR A 80 -15.04 30.29 -6.36
CA TYR A 80 -15.19 28.86 -6.08
C TYR A 80 -15.82 28.11 -7.25
N GLY A 81 -15.35 26.90 -7.47
CA GLY A 81 -15.97 26.00 -8.44
C GLY A 81 -15.74 24.53 -8.08
N SER A 82 -16.48 23.64 -8.71
CA SER A 82 -16.18 22.19 -8.69
C SER A 82 -15.95 21.69 -10.10
N LEU A 83 -15.13 20.68 -10.21
CA LEU A 83 -14.73 20.07 -11.47
C LEU A 83 -14.79 18.54 -11.34
N ASP A 84 -15.24 17.90 -12.43
CA ASP A 84 -15.26 16.45 -12.57
C ASP A 84 -14.94 16.08 -14.02
N THR A 85 -14.28 14.94 -14.25
CA THR A 85 -13.92 14.46 -15.58
C THR A 85 -14.56 13.12 -15.89
N GLU A 86 -15.14 13.04 -17.09
CA GLU A 86 -15.60 11.76 -17.64
C GLU A 86 -14.57 11.22 -18.63
N THR A 87 -14.26 9.93 -18.53
CA THR A 87 -13.17 9.31 -19.26
C THR A 87 -13.59 8.01 -19.95
N THR A 88 -12.73 7.48 -20.85
CA THR A 88 -12.94 6.19 -21.51
C THR A 88 -12.81 4.99 -20.55
N GLY A 89 -12.15 5.19 -19.41
CA GLY A 89 -11.94 4.20 -18.36
C GLY A 89 -11.11 4.77 -17.21
N LEU A 90 -10.56 3.91 -16.36
CA LEU A 90 -9.86 4.31 -15.14
C LEU A 90 -8.32 4.22 -15.21
N ASP A 91 -7.77 3.80 -16.34
CA ASP A 91 -6.32 3.74 -16.56
C ASP A 91 -5.80 5.14 -16.91
N ARG A 92 -5.15 5.78 -15.93
CA ARG A 92 -4.65 7.17 -16.05
C ARG A 92 -3.61 7.36 -17.16
N ILE A 93 -2.98 6.27 -17.63
CA ILE A 93 -1.96 6.33 -18.68
C ILE A 93 -2.59 6.14 -20.06
N ARG A 94 -3.53 5.19 -20.19
CA ARG A 94 -4.07 4.75 -21.48
C ARG A 94 -5.43 5.32 -21.83
N ASP A 95 -6.28 5.55 -20.81
CA ASP A 95 -7.60 6.14 -20.99
C ASP A 95 -7.52 7.65 -21.21
N THR A 96 -8.54 8.24 -21.81
CA THR A 96 -8.59 9.66 -22.19
C THR A 96 -9.87 10.32 -21.73
N ILE A 97 -9.83 11.64 -21.54
CA ILE A 97 -10.98 12.47 -21.21
C ILE A 97 -12.00 12.42 -22.37
N VAL A 98 -13.26 12.18 -22.04
CA VAL A 98 -14.40 12.28 -22.96
C VAL A 98 -15.09 13.62 -22.83
N GLY A 99 -15.08 14.20 -21.64
CA GLY A 99 -15.59 15.55 -21.38
C GLY A 99 -15.30 16.01 -19.96
N VAL A 100 -15.55 17.27 -19.69
CA VAL A 100 -15.31 17.95 -18.40
C VAL A 100 -16.60 18.57 -17.91
N SER A 101 -16.87 18.44 -16.62
CA SER A 101 -18.01 19.08 -15.95
C SER A 101 -17.54 20.16 -15.02
N LEU A 102 -18.23 21.30 -15.02
CA LEU A 102 -17.98 22.42 -14.13
C LEU A 102 -19.26 22.87 -13.43
N TYR A 103 -19.10 23.39 -12.22
CA TYR A 103 -20.16 24.09 -11.50
C TYR A 103 -19.55 25.19 -10.64
N TYR A 104 -20.26 26.31 -10.50
CA TYR A 104 -19.93 27.39 -9.57
C TYR A 104 -21.18 27.87 -8.81
N PRO A 105 -21.05 28.41 -7.58
CA PRO A 105 -22.19 28.82 -6.78
C PRO A 105 -23.02 29.90 -7.46
N GLY A 106 -24.31 29.66 -7.59
CA GLY A 106 -25.26 30.55 -8.28
C GLY A 106 -25.37 30.36 -9.79
N GLY A 107 -24.50 29.55 -10.38
CA GLY A 107 -24.54 29.15 -11.78
C GLY A 107 -25.41 27.88 -12.01
N VAL A 108 -25.46 27.47 -13.26
CA VAL A 108 -26.06 26.19 -13.66
C VAL A 108 -24.92 25.22 -13.98
N GLU A 109 -25.05 23.98 -13.53
CA GLU A 109 -24.08 22.93 -13.83
C GLU A 109 -23.92 22.70 -15.35
N CYS A 110 -22.69 22.55 -15.83
CA CYS A 110 -22.40 22.37 -17.24
C CYS A 110 -21.57 21.11 -17.52
N TYR A 111 -21.68 20.64 -18.75
CA TYR A 111 -20.84 19.62 -19.35
C TYR A 111 -20.23 20.11 -20.66
N ILE A 112 -18.94 19.86 -20.84
CA ILE A 112 -18.12 20.25 -21.99
C ILE A 112 -17.67 18.97 -22.69
N PRO A 113 -18.35 18.53 -23.78
CA PRO A 113 -18.00 17.33 -24.50
C PRO A 113 -16.76 17.53 -25.36
N SER A 114 -15.94 16.50 -25.51
CA SER A 114 -14.74 16.54 -26.34
C SER A 114 -14.54 15.30 -27.22
N LYS A 115 -14.66 14.11 -26.69
CA LYS A 115 -14.38 12.85 -27.42
C LYS A 115 -15.55 11.87 -27.44
N HIS A 116 -16.75 12.35 -27.53
CA HIS A 116 -17.91 11.49 -27.82
C HIS A 116 -17.90 11.06 -29.29
N LEU A 117 -18.28 9.82 -29.54
CA LEU A 117 -18.22 9.15 -30.82
C LEU A 117 -19.62 8.75 -31.30
N VAL A 118 -19.89 8.95 -32.58
CA VAL A 118 -21.09 8.44 -33.22
C VAL A 118 -20.99 6.91 -33.29
N PRO A 119 -21.95 6.17 -32.72
CA PRO A 119 -21.94 4.71 -32.74
C PRO A 119 -21.77 4.16 -34.16
N ILE A 120 -21.03 3.04 -34.31
CA ILE A 120 -20.77 2.33 -35.57
C ILE A 120 -19.70 2.99 -36.45
N PHE A 121 -19.65 4.31 -36.50
CA PHE A 121 -18.71 5.04 -37.37
C PHE A 121 -17.43 5.43 -36.68
N ASP A 122 -17.40 5.39 -35.34
CA ASP A 122 -16.31 5.88 -34.48
C ASP A 122 -15.86 7.30 -34.85
N ALA A 123 -16.75 8.06 -35.46
CA ALA A 123 -16.55 9.46 -35.84
C ALA A 123 -16.96 10.37 -34.70
N PRO A 124 -16.23 11.48 -34.43
CA PRO A 124 -16.63 12.41 -33.38
C PRO A 124 -17.98 13.07 -33.72
N TYR A 125 -18.79 13.34 -32.68
CA TYR A 125 -19.91 14.26 -32.80
C TYR A 125 -19.41 15.65 -33.22
N LYS A 126 -20.22 16.41 -33.95
CA LYS A 126 -19.80 17.71 -34.51
C LYS A 126 -19.73 18.81 -33.47
N ASP A 127 -20.63 18.79 -32.51
CA ASP A 127 -20.77 19.90 -31.54
C ASP A 127 -20.00 19.55 -30.25
N GLN A 128 -18.65 19.55 -30.36
CA GLN A 128 -17.72 19.27 -29.26
C GLN A 128 -16.52 20.19 -29.35
N LEU A 129 -15.91 20.51 -28.20
CA LEU A 129 -14.68 21.27 -28.14
C LEU A 129 -13.44 20.37 -28.22
N THR A 130 -12.37 20.91 -28.81
CA THR A 130 -11.07 20.26 -28.83
C THR A 130 -10.38 20.31 -27.47
N TYR A 131 -9.38 19.47 -27.28
CA TYR A 131 -8.54 19.51 -26.05
C TYR A 131 -7.79 20.84 -25.91
N GLU A 132 -7.40 21.45 -27.03
CA GLU A 132 -6.73 22.75 -27.00
C GLU A 132 -7.69 23.84 -26.50
N GLU A 133 -8.94 23.91 -27.03
CA GLU A 133 -9.93 24.90 -26.61
C GLU A 133 -10.29 24.74 -25.13
N ILE A 134 -10.50 23.52 -24.66
CA ILE A 134 -10.76 23.25 -23.23
C ILE A 134 -9.53 23.59 -22.39
N GLY A 135 -8.34 23.20 -22.85
CA GLY A 135 -7.07 23.44 -22.15
C GLY A 135 -6.77 24.93 -21.96
N GLU A 136 -7.00 25.76 -22.98
CA GLU A 136 -6.84 27.21 -22.91
C GLU A 136 -7.72 27.83 -21.81
N GLU A 137 -8.97 27.42 -21.70
CA GLU A 137 -9.89 27.95 -20.70
C GLU A 137 -9.59 27.40 -19.29
N LEU A 138 -9.20 26.11 -19.17
CA LEU A 138 -8.74 25.59 -17.88
C LEU A 138 -7.40 26.20 -17.45
N GLN A 139 -6.55 26.63 -18.39
CA GLN A 139 -5.33 27.39 -18.08
C GLN A 139 -5.66 28.75 -17.45
N ARG A 140 -6.72 29.43 -17.88
CA ARG A 140 -7.21 30.66 -17.22
C ARG A 140 -7.61 30.39 -15.76
N ILE A 141 -8.27 29.24 -15.51
CA ILE A 141 -8.54 28.81 -14.13
C ILE A 141 -7.22 28.59 -13.39
N ALA A 142 -6.27 27.87 -13.98
CA ALA A 142 -4.96 27.62 -13.41
C ALA A 142 -4.19 28.91 -13.08
N ASP A 143 -4.33 29.96 -13.86
CA ASP A 143 -3.67 31.26 -13.66
C ASP A 143 -4.40 32.16 -12.65
N SER A 144 -5.61 31.79 -12.26
CA SER A 144 -6.43 32.52 -11.31
C SER A 144 -6.22 32.05 -9.86
N SER A 145 -6.89 32.71 -8.91
CA SER A 145 -6.94 32.29 -7.50
C SER A 145 -8.20 31.52 -7.14
N VAL A 146 -8.97 31.07 -8.13
CA VAL A 146 -10.21 30.31 -7.88
C VAL A 146 -9.92 29.00 -7.16
N LYS A 147 -10.80 28.65 -6.24
CA LYS A 147 -10.70 27.46 -5.41
C LYS A 147 -11.58 26.34 -5.99
N LEU A 148 -10.95 25.29 -6.46
CA LEU A 148 -11.65 24.13 -7.03
C LEU A 148 -11.91 23.06 -5.98
N ILE A 149 -13.07 22.47 -6.05
CA ILE A 149 -13.54 21.37 -5.23
C ILE A 149 -13.67 20.11 -6.10
N PHE A 150 -13.19 18.99 -5.61
CA PHE A 150 -13.16 17.71 -6.29
C PHE A 150 -13.80 16.59 -5.46
N ALA A 151 -14.16 15.52 -6.14
CA ALA A 151 -14.46 14.23 -5.53
C ALA A 151 -13.47 13.18 -5.99
N ASN A 152 -12.37 12.97 -5.26
CA ASN A 152 -11.21 12.18 -5.63
C ASN A 152 -10.28 12.90 -6.63
N ALA A 153 -9.86 14.10 -6.24
CA ALA A 153 -9.03 15.04 -7.02
C ALA A 153 -7.83 14.40 -7.74
N ASP A 154 -7.23 13.38 -7.12
CA ASP A 154 -6.06 12.68 -7.64
C ASP A 154 -6.29 12.10 -9.05
N PHE A 155 -7.50 11.64 -9.34
CA PHE A 155 -7.85 11.14 -10.68
C PHE A 155 -8.00 12.28 -11.70
N ASP A 156 -8.82 13.27 -11.39
CA ASP A 156 -9.13 14.36 -12.31
C ASP A 156 -7.90 15.20 -12.64
N LEU A 157 -7.10 15.54 -11.63
CA LEU A 157 -5.85 16.28 -11.81
C LEU A 157 -4.86 15.52 -12.71
N SER A 158 -4.78 14.20 -12.57
CA SER A 158 -3.90 13.36 -13.43
C SER A 158 -4.38 13.36 -14.88
N MET A 159 -5.69 13.19 -15.10
CA MET A 159 -6.27 13.15 -16.45
C MET A 159 -6.16 14.50 -17.16
N ILE A 160 -6.45 15.60 -16.44
CA ILE A 160 -6.34 16.97 -16.99
C ILE A 160 -4.90 17.29 -17.36
N TYR A 161 -3.95 16.99 -16.46
CA TYR A 161 -2.53 17.21 -16.76
C TYR A 161 -2.06 16.40 -17.98
N LYS A 162 -2.45 15.14 -18.06
CA LYS A 162 -2.07 14.26 -19.16
C LYS A 162 -2.66 14.69 -20.51
N ASP A 163 -3.96 14.95 -20.56
CA ASP A 163 -4.69 15.16 -21.83
C ASP A 163 -4.76 16.62 -22.24
N LEU A 164 -5.03 17.52 -21.28
CA LEU A 164 -5.24 18.94 -21.55
C LEU A 164 -3.99 19.80 -21.27
N LYS A 165 -2.94 19.21 -20.71
CA LYS A 165 -1.65 19.87 -20.39
C LYS A 165 -1.75 21.03 -19.40
N VAL A 166 -2.76 21.01 -18.55
CA VAL A 166 -3.02 22.05 -17.54
C VAL A 166 -2.75 21.50 -16.13
N ASP A 167 -2.04 22.27 -15.32
CA ASP A 167 -1.78 21.92 -13.91
C ASP A 167 -2.68 22.72 -12.97
N LEU A 168 -3.68 22.05 -12.41
CA LEU A 168 -4.64 22.63 -11.47
C LEU A 168 -4.32 22.34 -9.99
N ILE A 169 -3.13 21.80 -9.67
CA ILE A 169 -2.78 21.43 -8.28
C ILE A 169 -2.95 22.62 -7.34
N LYS A 170 -2.47 23.79 -7.70
CA LYS A 170 -2.55 25.01 -6.85
C LYS A 170 -3.98 25.51 -6.65
N ASN A 171 -4.90 25.18 -7.56
CA ASN A 171 -6.31 25.53 -7.46
C ASN A 171 -7.12 24.47 -6.71
N CYS A 172 -6.57 23.26 -6.51
CA CYS A 172 -7.22 22.18 -5.78
C CYS A 172 -7.33 22.55 -4.29
N TYR A 173 -8.48 23.10 -3.93
CA TYR A 173 -8.73 23.61 -2.58
C TYR A 173 -9.27 22.55 -1.65
N TYR A 174 -10.14 21.63 -2.16
CA TYR A 174 -10.85 20.68 -1.32
C TYR A 174 -11.16 19.40 -2.08
N ASP A 175 -11.00 18.26 -1.42
CA ASP A 175 -11.48 16.97 -1.90
C ASP A 175 -12.49 16.41 -0.88
N VAL A 176 -13.75 16.27 -1.30
CA VAL A 176 -14.84 15.85 -0.42
C VAL A 176 -14.70 14.39 0.05
N ILE A 177 -14.07 13.54 -0.72
CA ILE A 177 -13.82 12.13 -0.36
C ILE A 177 -12.66 12.01 0.62
N LEU A 178 -11.56 12.72 0.38
CA LEU A 178 -10.41 12.75 1.28
C LEU A 178 -10.78 13.35 2.64
N ALA A 179 -11.49 14.48 2.65
CA ALA A 179 -11.99 15.10 3.89
C ALA A 179 -12.90 14.14 4.68
N TRP A 180 -13.80 13.43 3.98
CA TRP A 180 -14.66 12.45 4.62
C TRP A 180 -13.88 11.30 5.25
N ARG A 181 -12.83 10.82 4.58
CA ARG A 181 -11.96 9.78 5.13
C ARG A 181 -11.18 10.25 6.37
N CYS A 182 -10.90 11.53 6.51
CA CYS A 182 -10.34 12.08 7.74
C CYS A 182 -11.38 12.13 8.88
N LEU A 183 -12.63 12.43 8.54
CA LEU A 183 -13.73 12.55 9.51
C LEU A 183 -14.29 11.18 9.96
N LYS A 184 -14.33 10.19 9.02
CA LYS A 184 -14.98 8.88 9.21
C LYS A 184 -14.28 7.78 8.39
N GLU A 185 -13.05 7.41 8.78
CA GLU A 185 -12.21 6.45 8.08
C GLU A 185 -12.82 5.04 7.98
N ASN A 186 -13.66 4.67 8.95
CA ASN A 186 -14.29 3.35 9.05
C ASN A 186 -15.59 3.22 8.25
N GLU A 187 -16.08 4.28 7.63
CA GLU A 187 -17.27 4.21 6.78
C GLU A 187 -16.91 3.67 5.40
N ARG A 188 -17.41 2.46 5.07
CA ARG A 188 -17.04 1.75 3.84
C ARG A 188 -17.66 2.38 2.58
N ASN A 189 -18.89 2.89 2.68
CA ASN A 189 -19.60 3.54 1.58
C ASN A 189 -19.28 5.03 1.58
N ASN A 190 -18.14 5.39 0.99
CA ASN A 190 -17.65 6.76 0.89
C ASN A 190 -17.63 7.29 -0.56
N ARG A 191 -18.53 6.77 -1.43
CA ARG A 191 -18.70 7.28 -2.78
C ARG A 191 -19.47 8.58 -2.76
N LEU A 192 -19.18 9.48 -3.67
CA LEU A 192 -19.81 10.80 -3.77
C LEU A 192 -21.34 10.74 -3.62
N LYS A 193 -22.02 9.96 -4.44
CA LYS A 193 -23.50 9.87 -4.46
C LYS A 193 -24.09 9.28 -3.20
N GLU A 194 -23.40 8.32 -2.59
CA GLU A 194 -23.80 7.71 -1.30
C GLU A 194 -23.69 8.73 -0.16
N LEU A 195 -22.57 9.47 -0.10
CA LEU A 195 -22.35 10.51 0.91
C LEU A 195 -23.37 11.65 0.72
N TYR A 196 -23.56 12.11 -0.50
CA TYR A 196 -24.50 13.16 -0.82
C TYR A 196 -25.94 12.76 -0.42
N ASN A 197 -26.39 11.57 -0.82
CA ASN A 197 -27.70 11.07 -0.44
C ASN A 197 -27.88 10.98 1.08
N LYS A 198 -26.89 10.40 1.77
CA LYS A 198 -26.97 10.17 3.22
C LYS A 198 -26.98 11.47 4.01
N TYR A 199 -26.13 12.42 3.66
CA TYR A 199 -25.90 13.60 4.51
C TYR A 199 -26.57 14.88 4.02
N VAL A 200 -26.64 15.09 2.72
CA VAL A 200 -27.29 16.29 2.14
C VAL A 200 -28.79 16.02 1.95
N LEU A 201 -29.16 14.91 1.28
CA LEU A 201 -30.55 14.54 1.05
C LEU A 201 -31.21 13.80 2.22
N LYS A 202 -30.45 13.48 3.28
CA LYS A 202 -30.93 12.77 4.48
C LYS A 202 -31.59 11.42 4.17
N GLY A 203 -31.05 10.69 3.20
CA GLY A 203 -31.53 9.38 2.77
C GLY A 203 -32.80 9.40 1.89
N LYS A 204 -33.21 10.55 1.40
CA LYS A 204 -34.44 10.70 0.59
C LYS A 204 -34.23 10.49 -0.91
N GLY A 205 -32.96 10.36 -1.37
CA GLY A 205 -32.61 10.12 -2.77
C GLY A 205 -32.44 8.65 -3.09
N ASP A 206 -32.28 8.35 -4.38
CA ASP A 206 -31.88 7.04 -4.91
C ASP A 206 -30.48 7.16 -5.54
N PRO A 207 -29.41 6.81 -4.82
CA PRO A 207 -28.05 7.07 -5.28
C PRO A 207 -27.64 6.10 -6.40
N LYS A 208 -27.90 6.46 -7.63
CA LYS A 208 -27.44 5.72 -8.81
C LYS A 208 -25.97 6.05 -9.13
N THR A 209 -25.20 5.01 -9.39
CA THR A 209 -23.78 5.10 -9.76
C THR A 209 -23.61 5.08 -11.29
N PHE A 210 -22.39 5.37 -11.77
CA PHE A 210 -22.05 5.28 -13.19
C PHE A 210 -22.45 3.92 -13.80
N SER A 211 -22.13 2.83 -13.13
CA SER A 211 -22.41 1.47 -13.61
C SER A 211 -23.90 1.11 -13.66
N ASP A 212 -24.78 1.87 -13.00
CA ASP A 212 -26.22 1.66 -13.09
C ASP A 212 -26.82 2.18 -14.40
N PHE A 213 -26.12 3.12 -15.05
CA PHE A 213 -26.53 3.72 -16.31
C PHE A 213 -25.68 3.25 -17.50
N PHE A 214 -24.34 3.22 -17.32
CA PHE A 214 -23.42 3.05 -18.42
C PHE A 214 -22.76 1.68 -18.37
N PRO A 215 -23.09 0.78 -19.32
CA PRO A 215 -22.32 -0.44 -19.50
C PRO A 215 -20.83 -0.14 -19.78
N PRO A 216 -19.90 -1.04 -19.43
CA PRO A 216 -18.48 -0.82 -19.62
C PRO A 216 -18.13 -0.40 -21.06
N LYS A 217 -17.34 0.67 -21.20
CA LYS A 217 -16.84 1.23 -22.46
C LYS A 217 -17.90 1.86 -23.38
N LEU A 218 -19.14 2.04 -22.92
CA LEU A 218 -20.18 2.64 -23.79
C LEU A 218 -20.38 4.14 -23.57
N PHE A 219 -19.86 4.74 -22.52
CA PHE A 219 -20.01 6.17 -22.24
C PHE A 219 -19.54 7.07 -23.40
N PRO A 220 -18.38 6.81 -24.07
CA PRO A 220 -17.98 7.60 -25.22
C PRO A 220 -18.99 7.64 -26.38
N TYR A 221 -19.82 6.60 -26.49
CA TYR A 221 -20.88 6.52 -27.51
C TYR A 221 -22.22 7.13 -27.05
N CYS A 222 -22.28 7.64 -25.83
CA CYS A 222 -23.43 8.39 -25.34
C CYS A 222 -23.52 9.73 -26.09
N LYS A 223 -24.74 10.14 -26.46
CA LYS A 223 -24.94 11.49 -27.02
C LYS A 223 -24.57 12.55 -26.00
N PRO A 224 -23.85 13.61 -26.37
CA PRO A 224 -23.48 14.69 -25.44
C PRO A 224 -24.65 15.27 -24.65
N GLU A 225 -25.83 15.40 -25.29
CA GLU A 225 -27.04 15.93 -24.64
C GLU A 225 -27.59 15.02 -23.53
N VAL A 226 -27.28 13.71 -23.61
CA VAL A 226 -27.66 12.74 -22.57
C VAL A 226 -26.56 12.64 -21.53
N ALA A 227 -25.29 12.59 -21.97
CA ALA A 227 -24.12 12.52 -21.08
C ALA A 227 -24.09 13.68 -20.07
N LYS A 228 -24.43 14.91 -20.52
CA LYS A 228 -24.47 16.10 -19.67
C LYS A 228 -25.36 15.95 -18.43
N LEU A 229 -26.45 15.21 -18.53
CA LEU A 229 -27.39 15.06 -17.43
C LEU A 229 -26.78 14.32 -16.24
N TYR A 230 -25.95 13.33 -16.53
CA TYR A 230 -25.22 12.57 -15.53
C TYR A 230 -23.95 13.33 -15.07
N ALA A 231 -23.09 13.71 -16.00
CA ALA A 231 -21.78 14.25 -15.78
C ALA A 231 -21.82 15.62 -15.06
N ALA A 232 -22.63 16.57 -15.54
CA ALA A 232 -22.75 17.87 -14.90
C ALA A 232 -23.28 17.79 -13.45
N ASN A 233 -24.15 16.81 -13.17
CA ASN A 233 -24.66 16.61 -11.82
C ASN A 233 -23.56 16.24 -10.83
N ASP A 234 -22.51 15.49 -11.24
CA ASP A 234 -21.44 15.09 -10.34
C ASP A 234 -20.62 16.30 -9.86
N ALA A 235 -20.35 17.28 -10.75
CA ALA A 235 -19.72 18.54 -10.35
C ALA A 235 -20.59 19.31 -9.34
N LYS A 236 -21.91 19.41 -9.56
CA LYS A 236 -22.83 20.13 -8.66
C LYS A 236 -22.90 19.48 -7.27
N ILE A 237 -23.18 18.18 -7.20
CA ILE A 237 -23.31 17.50 -5.90
C ILE A 237 -21.98 17.46 -5.13
N THR A 238 -20.83 17.51 -5.82
CA THR A 238 -19.51 17.69 -5.21
C THR A 238 -19.46 19.03 -4.46
N TYR A 239 -19.88 20.11 -5.08
CA TYR A 239 -19.93 21.42 -4.43
C TYR A 239 -20.94 21.46 -3.26
N GLU A 240 -22.10 20.88 -3.42
CA GLU A 240 -23.13 20.83 -2.37
C GLU A 240 -22.67 20.00 -1.17
N LEU A 241 -21.99 18.87 -1.42
CA LEU A 241 -21.38 18.05 -0.36
C LEU A 241 -20.25 18.82 0.36
N PHE A 242 -19.40 19.53 -0.37
CA PHE A 242 -18.41 20.45 0.21
C PHE A 242 -19.08 21.46 1.15
N THR A 243 -20.11 22.14 0.69
CA THR A 243 -20.84 23.14 1.49
C THR A 243 -21.39 22.54 2.79
N TRP A 244 -21.84 21.30 2.73
CA TRP A 244 -22.31 20.57 3.91
C TRP A 244 -21.15 20.18 4.84
N GLN A 245 -19.97 19.74 4.30
CA GLN A 245 -18.81 19.31 5.07
C GLN A 245 -18.04 20.48 5.71
N LEU A 246 -17.95 21.60 5.01
CA LEU A 246 -17.10 22.74 5.39
C LEU A 246 -17.26 23.17 6.86
N PRO A 247 -18.46 23.29 7.44
CA PRO A 247 -18.63 23.65 8.84
C PRO A 247 -17.98 22.66 9.84
N TYR A 248 -17.72 21.41 9.44
CA TYR A 248 -17.08 20.41 10.32
C TYR A 248 -15.57 20.43 10.26
N VAL A 249 -14.99 20.98 9.18
CA VAL A 249 -13.55 21.03 8.96
C VAL A 249 -12.96 22.45 9.07
N MET A 250 -13.77 23.44 9.38
CA MET A 250 -13.33 24.80 9.69
C MET A 250 -13.19 24.96 11.20
N LYS A 251 -11.97 25.06 11.70
CA LYS A 251 -11.60 25.05 13.13
C LYS A 251 -12.44 25.98 13.99
N ASP A 252 -12.72 27.19 13.50
CA ASP A 252 -13.47 28.19 14.25
C ASP A 252 -14.99 28.05 14.17
N ASN A 253 -15.49 27.16 13.34
CA ASN A 253 -16.93 26.94 13.16
C ASN A 253 -17.53 26.25 14.41
N PRO A 254 -18.71 26.69 14.87
CA PRO A 254 -19.38 26.05 16.02
C PRO A 254 -19.65 24.55 15.86
N LYS A 255 -19.88 24.05 14.63
CA LYS A 255 -20.05 22.61 14.40
C LYS A 255 -18.74 21.84 14.60
N CYS A 256 -17.62 22.38 14.17
CA CYS A 256 -16.29 21.80 14.39
C CYS A 256 -16.02 21.69 15.89
N LYS A 257 -16.16 22.81 16.62
CA LYS A 257 -15.94 22.88 18.09
C LYS A 257 -16.89 21.96 18.86
N LYS A 258 -18.18 21.95 18.53
CA LYS A 258 -19.16 21.08 19.20
C LYS A 258 -18.83 19.59 19.06
N ASN A 259 -18.22 19.19 17.95
CA ASN A 259 -17.84 17.80 17.69
C ASN A 259 -16.36 17.50 18.01
N HIS A 260 -15.64 18.46 18.60
CA HIS A 260 -14.22 18.35 18.97
C HIS A 260 -13.34 17.93 17.78
N LEU A 261 -13.54 18.56 16.60
CA LEU A 261 -12.86 18.24 15.35
C LEU A 261 -11.69 19.18 15.02
N GLU A 262 -11.29 20.05 15.95
CA GLU A 262 -10.27 21.07 15.72
C GLU A 262 -8.93 20.46 15.26
N ALA A 263 -8.48 19.38 15.90
CA ALA A 263 -7.25 18.69 15.52
C ALA A 263 -7.37 18.01 14.14
N ILE A 264 -8.55 17.46 13.82
CA ILE A 264 -8.82 16.91 12.48
C ILE A 264 -8.84 18.01 11.42
N SER A 265 -9.38 19.19 11.75
CA SER A 265 -9.30 20.37 10.90
C SER A 265 -7.85 20.74 10.59
N ASP A 266 -7.00 20.85 11.63
CA ASP A 266 -5.57 21.14 11.45
C ASP A 266 -4.88 20.06 10.58
N LEU A 267 -5.22 18.79 10.79
CA LEU A 267 -4.69 17.67 10.00
C LEU A 267 -5.10 17.76 8.52
N ILE A 268 -6.37 18.05 8.23
CA ILE A 268 -6.89 18.14 6.86
C ILE A 268 -6.17 19.27 6.12
N TRP A 269 -6.18 20.47 6.68
CA TRP A 269 -5.65 21.65 6.03
C TRP A 269 -4.12 21.74 6.07
N GLY A 270 -3.48 21.24 7.12
CA GLY A 270 -2.03 21.30 7.30
C GLY A 270 -1.26 20.12 6.73
N VAL A 271 -1.90 18.98 6.53
CA VAL A 271 -1.22 17.75 6.09
C VAL A 271 -1.89 17.12 4.87
N GLU A 272 -3.16 16.72 4.98
CA GLU A 272 -3.73 15.85 3.96
C GLU A 272 -3.98 16.59 2.62
N PHE A 273 -4.47 17.82 2.64
CA PHE A 273 -4.69 18.57 1.40
C PHE A 273 -3.38 19.01 0.74
N PRO A 274 -2.39 19.58 1.44
CA PRO A 274 -1.09 19.84 0.82
C PRO A 274 -0.42 18.60 0.23
N LEU A 275 -0.59 17.45 0.85
CA LEU A 275 -0.01 16.19 0.40
C LEU A 275 -0.59 15.69 -0.93
N MET A 276 -1.78 16.14 -1.35
CA MET A 276 -2.33 15.82 -2.68
C MET A 276 -1.37 16.25 -3.80
N GLY A 277 -0.75 17.44 -3.66
CA GLY A 277 0.25 17.91 -4.60
C GLY A 277 1.47 16.99 -4.69
N VAL A 278 1.97 16.53 -3.54
CA VAL A 278 3.09 15.58 -3.49
C VAL A 278 2.73 14.25 -4.16
N CYS A 279 1.53 13.73 -3.90
CA CYS A 279 1.04 12.50 -4.54
C CYS A 279 0.95 12.64 -6.06
N GLN A 280 0.49 13.78 -6.55
CA GLN A 280 0.45 14.08 -7.98
C GLN A 280 1.84 14.13 -8.62
N LYS A 281 2.83 14.77 -7.94
CA LYS A 281 4.22 14.78 -8.41
C LYS A 281 4.79 13.37 -8.47
N MET A 282 4.66 12.58 -7.41
CA MET A 282 5.10 11.18 -7.39
C MET A 282 4.44 10.34 -8.49
N HIS A 283 3.14 10.54 -8.75
CA HIS A 283 2.45 9.86 -9.84
C HIS A 283 3.02 10.26 -11.20
N ARG A 284 3.27 11.56 -11.44
CA ARG A 284 3.83 12.08 -12.70
C ARG A 284 5.27 11.64 -12.92
N ASP A 285 6.09 11.67 -11.87
CA ASP A 285 7.50 11.28 -11.93
C ASP A 285 7.64 9.79 -12.21
N GLY A 286 6.80 8.97 -11.58
CA GLY A 286 6.83 7.52 -11.73
C GLY A 286 8.16 6.89 -11.30
N ILE A 287 8.28 5.58 -11.43
CA ILE A 287 9.51 4.85 -11.14
C ILE A 287 9.94 4.03 -12.35
N TYR A 288 11.20 4.16 -12.75
CA TYR A 288 11.74 3.43 -13.90
C TYR A 288 11.92 1.96 -13.56
N ILE A 289 11.51 1.11 -14.49
CA ILE A 289 11.66 -0.34 -14.42
C ILE A 289 12.48 -0.84 -15.60
N GLU A 290 13.41 -1.75 -15.36
CA GLU A 290 14.19 -2.37 -16.43
C GLU A 290 13.52 -3.67 -16.92
N PRO A 291 12.95 -3.69 -18.14
CA PRO A 291 12.22 -4.85 -18.66
C PRO A 291 13.05 -6.12 -18.78
N SER A 292 14.34 -6.00 -19.11
CA SER A 292 15.27 -7.13 -19.21
C SER A 292 15.42 -7.89 -17.88
N MET A 293 15.38 -7.18 -16.75
CA MET A 293 15.43 -7.78 -15.43
C MET A 293 14.14 -8.57 -15.14
N ALA A 294 12.97 -8.06 -15.51
CA ALA A 294 11.72 -8.79 -15.36
C ALA A 294 11.73 -10.10 -16.17
N GLU A 295 12.26 -10.08 -17.37
CA GLU A 295 12.42 -11.29 -18.21
C GLU A 295 13.38 -12.30 -17.55
N MET A 296 14.50 -11.85 -17.04
CA MET A 296 15.47 -12.69 -16.32
C MET A 296 14.82 -13.33 -15.07
N LEU A 297 14.09 -12.56 -14.27
CA LEU A 297 13.38 -13.08 -13.10
C LEU A 297 12.29 -14.10 -13.49
N ASN A 298 11.62 -13.87 -14.61
CA ASN A 298 10.66 -14.83 -15.13
C ASN A 298 11.33 -16.16 -15.50
N ARG A 299 12.48 -16.12 -16.18
CA ARG A 299 13.28 -17.32 -16.49
C ARG A 299 13.78 -18.02 -15.23
N LYS A 300 14.10 -17.28 -14.17
CA LYS A 300 14.52 -17.84 -12.87
C LYS A 300 13.37 -18.54 -12.14
N TYR A 301 12.25 -17.84 -11.96
CA TYR A 301 11.20 -18.28 -11.04
C TYR A 301 10.22 -19.29 -11.65
N LEU A 302 10.01 -19.30 -12.98
CA LEU A 302 9.10 -20.26 -13.59
C LEU A 302 9.51 -21.71 -13.38
N PRO A 303 10.77 -22.13 -13.64
CA PRO A 303 11.19 -23.51 -13.38
C PRO A 303 11.09 -23.91 -11.90
N ILE A 304 11.37 -22.97 -11.00
CA ILE A 304 11.26 -23.21 -9.55
C ILE A 304 9.79 -23.44 -9.18
N ALA A 305 8.88 -22.61 -9.66
CA ALA A 305 7.45 -22.74 -9.39
C ALA A 305 6.88 -24.03 -9.95
N ASP A 306 7.28 -24.43 -11.15
CA ASP A 306 6.88 -25.69 -11.79
C ASP A 306 7.40 -26.91 -11.02
N ALA A 307 8.63 -26.88 -10.54
CA ALA A 307 9.20 -27.94 -9.72
C ALA A 307 8.46 -28.08 -8.38
N GLU A 308 8.16 -26.95 -7.71
CA GLU A 308 7.43 -26.98 -6.43
C GLU A 308 5.96 -27.39 -6.58
N LEU A 309 5.34 -27.03 -7.72
CA LEU A 309 3.99 -27.49 -8.07
C LEU A 309 3.98 -29.00 -8.33
N LYS A 310 4.93 -29.53 -9.10
CA LYS A 310 5.06 -30.98 -9.33
C LYS A 310 5.29 -31.74 -8.02
N LYS A 311 6.12 -31.22 -7.12
CA LYS A 311 6.31 -31.76 -5.78
C LYS A 311 5.01 -31.80 -5.00
N LEU A 312 4.23 -30.72 -5.01
CA LEU A 312 2.92 -30.65 -4.37
C LEU A 312 1.96 -31.69 -4.94
N GLN A 313 1.90 -31.79 -6.26
CA GLN A 313 1.04 -32.77 -6.95
C GLN A 313 1.42 -34.22 -6.62
N GLY A 314 2.71 -34.51 -6.47
CA GLY A 314 3.19 -35.81 -5.96
C GLY A 314 2.70 -36.08 -4.53
N MET A 315 2.83 -35.15 -3.63
CA MET A 315 2.31 -35.25 -2.25
C MET A 315 0.78 -35.45 -2.21
N VAL A 316 0.06 -34.74 -3.11
CA VAL A 316 -1.41 -34.93 -3.23
C VAL A 316 -1.72 -36.33 -3.73
N GLN A 317 -0.98 -36.87 -4.69
CA GLN A 317 -1.13 -38.24 -5.16
C GLN A 317 -0.91 -39.26 -4.03
N GLU A 318 0.18 -39.11 -3.27
CA GLU A 318 0.47 -39.97 -2.11
C GLU A 318 -0.67 -39.95 -1.07
N ILE A 319 -1.26 -38.79 -0.82
CA ILE A 319 -2.41 -38.64 0.08
C ILE A 319 -3.66 -39.35 -0.49
N LEU A 320 -3.90 -39.23 -1.80
CA LEU A 320 -5.03 -39.85 -2.47
C LEU A 320 -4.91 -41.41 -2.48
N ASP A 321 -3.70 -41.90 -2.60
CA ASP A 321 -3.42 -43.36 -2.63
C ASP A 321 -3.37 -43.98 -1.21
N ASN A 322 -3.30 -43.15 -0.18
CA ASN A 322 -3.23 -43.62 1.20
C ASN A 322 -4.61 -43.98 1.74
N PRO A 323 -4.87 -45.27 2.06
CA PRO A 323 -6.20 -45.74 2.52
C PRO A 323 -6.64 -45.13 3.85
N LYS A 324 -5.74 -44.52 4.61
CA LYS A 324 -6.07 -43.76 5.83
C LYS A 324 -7.00 -42.58 5.55
N TYR A 325 -6.89 -41.98 4.39
CA TYR A 325 -7.65 -40.77 4.04
C TYR A 325 -8.85 -41.14 3.18
N THR A 326 -10.05 -41.03 3.74
CA THR A 326 -11.31 -41.31 3.03
C THR A 326 -12.34 -40.20 3.27
N THR A 327 -13.15 -39.91 2.25
CA THR A 327 -14.25 -38.97 2.36
C THR A 327 -15.39 -39.32 1.42
N ARG A 328 -16.61 -38.93 1.79
CA ARG A 328 -17.82 -39.03 0.94
C ARG A 328 -18.04 -37.76 0.13
N VAL A 329 -17.30 -36.70 0.42
CA VAL A 329 -17.40 -35.42 -0.28
C VAL A 329 -16.76 -35.56 -1.66
N LYS A 330 -17.51 -35.20 -2.71
CA LYS A 330 -17.02 -35.27 -4.09
C LYS A 330 -15.76 -34.44 -4.28
N ARG A 331 -14.75 -35.06 -4.87
CA ARG A 331 -13.47 -34.39 -5.20
C ARG A 331 -13.68 -33.35 -6.27
N PRO A 332 -13.17 -32.11 -6.10
CA PRO A 332 -13.36 -30.99 -7.04
C PRO A 332 -12.36 -30.97 -8.24
N PHE A 333 -11.46 -31.98 -8.32
CA PHE A 333 -10.49 -32.14 -9.43
C PHE A 333 -10.41 -33.63 -9.83
N LEU A 334 -9.95 -33.92 -11.03
CA LEU A 334 -9.94 -35.30 -11.56
C LEU A 334 -8.68 -36.06 -11.13
N ARG A 335 -7.52 -35.52 -11.35
CA ARG A 335 -6.21 -36.14 -11.09
C ARG A 335 -5.40 -35.25 -10.14
N ALA A 336 -4.42 -35.79 -9.46
CA ALA A 336 -3.51 -35.03 -8.60
C ALA A 336 -2.79 -33.92 -9.39
N THR A 337 -2.50 -34.14 -10.67
CA THR A 337 -1.95 -33.15 -11.58
C THR A 337 -2.87 -31.96 -11.88
N ASP A 338 -4.18 -32.12 -11.63
CA ASP A 338 -5.17 -31.05 -11.80
C ASP A 338 -5.36 -30.24 -10.49
N PHE A 339 -4.68 -30.64 -9.41
CA PHE A 339 -4.73 -29.91 -8.16
C PHE A 339 -4.12 -28.52 -8.29
N ASN A 340 -4.93 -27.50 -8.02
CA ASN A 340 -4.52 -26.11 -8.05
C ASN A 340 -4.42 -25.54 -6.63
N PRO A 341 -3.22 -25.17 -6.14
CA PRO A 341 -3.02 -24.60 -4.81
C PRO A 341 -3.73 -23.24 -4.61
N GLU A 342 -4.03 -22.49 -5.68
CA GLU A 342 -4.76 -21.23 -5.61
C GLU A 342 -6.28 -21.45 -5.46
N SER A 343 -6.78 -22.62 -5.82
CA SER A 343 -8.20 -22.92 -5.74
C SER A 343 -8.63 -23.21 -4.30
N THR A 344 -9.42 -22.31 -3.71
CA THR A 344 -10.02 -22.50 -2.39
C THR A 344 -10.78 -23.81 -2.26
N PRO A 345 -11.64 -24.23 -3.23
CA PRO A 345 -12.30 -25.53 -3.18
C PRO A 345 -11.34 -26.72 -3.18
N HIS A 346 -10.26 -26.70 -3.98
CA HIS A 346 -9.30 -27.81 -4.01
C HIS A 346 -8.58 -27.97 -2.68
N VAL A 347 -8.09 -26.87 -2.13
CA VAL A 347 -7.36 -26.84 -0.85
C VAL A 347 -8.29 -27.18 0.32
N ALA A 348 -9.51 -26.64 0.34
CA ALA A 348 -10.48 -26.93 1.40
C ALA A 348 -10.86 -28.42 1.39
N TRP A 349 -11.10 -28.99 0.20
CA TRP A 349 -11.41 -30.42 0.07
C TRP A 349 -10.24 -31.30 0.58
N LEU A 350 -9.01 -30.99 0.17
CA LEU A 350 -7.83 -31.77 0.60
C LEU A 350 -7.63 -31.69 2.11
N CYS A 351 -7.60 -30.49 2.69
CA CYS A 351 -7.30 -30.29 4.10
C CYS A 351 -8.45 -30.72 5.02
N TYR A 352 -9.69 -30.32 4.73
CA TYR A 352 -10.81 -30.48 5.64
C TYR A 352 -11.65 -31.74 5.34
N ASP A 353 -11.92 -32.03 4.05
CA ASP A 353 -12.78 -33.16 3.72
C ASP A 353 -12.02 -34.47 3.67
N LEU A 354 -10.80 -34.50 3.13
CA LEU A 354 -10.02 -35.71 3.01
C LEU A 354 -9.11 -35.96 4.23
N MET A 355 -8.25 -35.01 4.57
CA MET A 355 -7.28 -35.18 5.67
C MET A 355 -7.85 -34.91 7.06
N LYS A 356 -9.04 -34.29 7.16
CA LYS A 356 -9.71 -33.94 8.42
C LYS A 356 -8.87 -33.06 9.35
N LEU A 357 -8.09 -32.15 8.77
CA LEU A 357 -7.30 -31.20 9.55
C LEU A 357 -8.23 -30.23 10.28
N ASP A 358 -7.95 -29.97 11.55
CA ASP A 358 -8.68 -29.02 12.37
C ASP A 358 -7.79 -27.84 12.70
N SER A 359 -8.28 -26.62 12.44
CA SER A 359 -7.59 -25.38 12.76
C SER A 359 -7.77 -24.94 14.21
N GLY A 360 -8.65 -25.59 14.96
CA GLY A 360 -9.04 -25.16 16.32
C GLY A 360 -9.83 -23.83 16.39
N LYS A 361 -10.00 -23.14 15.25
CA LYS A 361 -10.67 -21.81 15.18
C LYS A 361 -12.08 -21.86 14.58
N GLY A 362 -12.57 -23.06 14.23
CA GLY A 362 -13.81 -23.24 13.49
C GLY A 362 -13.78 -22.65 12.07
N GLY A 363 -14.52 -23.24 11.15
CA GLY A 363 -14.57 -22.80 9.75
C GLY A 363 -13.56 -23.52 8.84
N ARG A 364 -13.71 -23.28 7.53
CA ARG A 364 -12.98 -23.97 6.45
C ARG A 364 -12.09 -22.99 5.67
N SER A 365 -11.44 -22.07 6.36
CA SER A 365 -10.55 -21.10 5.72
C SER A 365 -9.29 -21.77 5.17
N THR A 366 -8.91 -21.43 3.94
CA THR A 366 -7.66 -21.83 3.30
C THR A 366 -6.65 -20.70 3.25
N GLY A 367 -6.84 -19.65 4.06
CA GLY A 367 -5.93 -18.53 4.16
C GLY A 367 -4.57 -18.91 4.76
N LYS A 368 -3.56 -18.09 4.51
CA LYS A 368 -2.18 -18.30 4.96
C LYS A 368 -2.09 -18.56 6.47
N GLU A 369 -2.84 -17.79 7.27
CA GLU A 369 -2.82 -17.90 8.73
C GLU A 369 -3.33 -19.26 9.22
N ILE A 370 -4.37 -19.80 8.57
CA ILE A 370 -4.95 -21.09 8.95
C ILE A 370 -4.11 -22.24 8.43
N LEU A 371 -3.71 -22.21 7.14
CA LEU A 371 -2.85 -23.27 6.59
C LEU A 371 -1.51 -23.34 7.33
N GLY A 372 -1.00 -22.21 7.83
CA GLY A 372 0.22 -22.16 8.63
C GLY A 372 0.13 -22.84 9.99
N THR A 373 -1.08 -23.02 10.55
CA THR A 373 -1.29 -23.74 11.82
C THR A 373 -1.27 -25.27 11.67
N PHE A 374 -1.43 -25.76 10.43
CA PHE A 374 -1.44 -27.20 10.20
C PHE A 374 -0.05 -27.81 10.25
N ASN A 375 0.18 -28.74 11.16
CA ASN A 375 1.40 -29.55 11.17
C ASN A 375 1.36 -30.64 10.09
N ALA A 376 1.14 -30.23 8.84
CA ALA A 376 1.04 -31.10 7.69
C ALA A 376 1.99 -30.62 6.57
N PRO A 377 2.92 -31.47 6.10
CA PRO A 377 3.87 -31.07 5.04
C PRO A 377 3.20 -30.52 3.79
N VAL A 378 2.05 -31.07 3.39
CA VAL A 378 1.30 -30.61 2.22
C VAL A 378 0.77 -29.19 2.39
N ALA A 379 0.36 -28.78 3.61
CA ALA A 379 -0.08 -27.41 3.87
C ALA A 379 1.07 -26.40 3.71
N LYS A 380 2.26 -26.75 4.20
CA LYS A 380 3.48 -25.94 4.00
C LYS A 380 3.84 -25.84 2.52
N GLN A 381 3.71 -26.95 1.78
CA GLN A 381 3.97 -26.96 0.34
C GLN A 381 2.95 -26.14 -0.46
N ILE A 382 1.66 -26.16 -0.09
CA ILE A 382 0.64 -25.29 -0.67
C ILE A 382 1.00 -23.81 -0.45
N LEU A 383 1.40 -23.42 0.75
CA LEU A 383 1.82 -22.05 1.05
C LEU A 383 3.04 -21.62 0.23
N LYS A 384 4.00 -22.53 0.03
CA LYS A 384 5.19 -22.26 -0.81
C LYS A 384 4.79 -22.04 -2.28
N CYS A 385 3.95 -22.90 -2.84
CA CYS A 385 3.44 -22.73 -4.21
C CYS A 385 2.66 -21.42 -4.37
N ARG A 386 1.76 -21.08 -3.43
CA ARG A 386 1.03 -19.79 -3.44
C ARG A 386 1.95 -18.60 -3.37
N SER A 387 2.99 -18.64 -2.52
CA SER A 387 3.96 -17.55 -2.42
C SER A 387 4.68 -17.30 -3.74
N LEU A 388 5.12 -18.36 -4.43
CA LEU A 388 5.73 -18.27 -5.76
C LEU A 388 4.73 -17.81 -6.82
N GLY A 389 3.49 -18.32 -6.77
CA GLY A 389 2.41 -17.91 -7.67
C GLY A 389 2.11 -16.41 -7.58
N VAL A 390 1.99 -15.86 -6.37
CA VAL A 390 1.81 -14.42 -6.15
C VAL A 390 3.02 -13.63 -6.65
N LEU A 391 4.24 -14.08 -6.35
CA LEU A 391 5.47 -13.41 -6.80
C LEU A 391 5.52 -13.30 -8.32
N ILE A 392 5.29 -14.39 -9.02
CA ILE A 392 5.33 -14.42 -10.50
C ILE A 392 4.15 -13.63 -11.09
N SER A 393 2.92 -13.93 -10.66
CA SER A 393 1.73 -13.34 -11.28
C SER A 393 1.56 -11.86 -10.98
N THR A 394 1.88 -11.43 -9.76
CA THR A 394 1.63 -10.06 -9.30
C THR A 394 2.78 -9.12 -9.65
N PHE A 395 4.02 -9.60 -9.54
CA PHE A 395 5.18 -8.73 -9.73
C PHE A 395 5.90 -9.01 -11.05
N VAL A 396 6.40 -10.22 -11.30
CA VAL A 396 7.23 -10.49 -12.48
C VAL A 396 6.46 -10.31 -13.80
N LYS A 397 5.18 -10.71 -13.86
CA LYS A 397 4.36 -10.61 -15.07
C LYS A 397 3.57 -9.31 -15.18
N LYS A 398 3.01 -8.81 -14.08
CA LYS A 398 2.13 -7.62 -14.14
C LYS A 398 2.88 -6.31 -14.18
N LEU A 399 3.99 -6.16 -13.45
CA LEU A 399 4.70 -4.89 -13.40
C LEU A 399 5.20 -4.42 -14.78
N PRO A 400 5.80 -5.28 -15.63
CA PRO A 400 6.18 -4.87 -16.99
C PRO A 400 5.00 -4.40 -17.87
N ASN A 401 3.80 -4.95 -17.63
CA ASN A 401 2.60 -4.55 -18.36
C ASN A 401 2.00 -3.22 -17.87
N ALA A 402 2.42 -2.75 -16.69
CA ALA A 402 2.01 -1.46 -16.13
C ALA A 402 2.93 -0.31 -16.53
N VAL A 403 4.00 -0.59 -17.27
CA VAL A 403 4.95 0.41 -17.74
C VAL A 403 4.29 1.34 -18.75
N GLY A 404 4.45 2.64 -18.52
CA GLY A 404 4.01 3.70 -19.41
C GLY A 404 4.91 3.86 -20.65
N PRO A 405 4.54 4.74 -21.58
CA PRO A 405 5.34 5.01 -22.79
C PRO A 405 6.74 5.58 -22.52
N ASP A 406 6.94 6.16 -21.36
CA ASP A 406 8.21 6.73 -20.86
C ASP A 406 9.12 5.71 -20.16
N GLY A 407 8.71 4.43 -20.09
CA GLY A 407 9.46 3.38 -19.43
C GLY A 407 9.28 3.32 -17.90
N LYS A 408 8.36 4.10 -17.35
CA LYS A 408 8.10 4.19 -15.91
C LYS A 408 6.77 3.57 -15.51
N ILE A 409 6.65 3.21 -14.26
CA ILE A 409 5.40 2.82 -13.61
C ILE A 409 4.85 4.01 -12.84
N HIS A 410 3.60 4.38 -13.14
CA HIS A 410 2.86 5.47 -12.51
C HIS A 410 1.75 4.89 -11.65
N CYS A 411 2.05 4.60 -10.39
CA CYS A 411 1.04 4.06 -9.49
C CYS A 411 0.16 5.17 -8.89
N THR A 412 -1.06 4.80 -8.52
CA THR A 412 -1.97 5.66 -7.77
C THR A 412 -1.62 5.62 -6.29
N PHE A 413 -1.45 6.78 -5.65
CA PHE A 413 -1.21 6.89 -4.21
C PHE A 413 -2.50 7.24 -3.48
N LYS A 414 -2.92 6.38 -2.55
CA LYS A 414 -4.05 6.64 -1.65
C LYS A 414 -3.49 7.07 -0.30
N GLN A 415 -3.60 8.36 0.02
CA GLN A 415 -3.05 8.95 1.23
C GLN A 415 -3.58 8.31 2.51
N ILE A 416 -4.87 7.95 2.53
CA ILE A 416 -5.55 7.23 3.61
C ILE A 416 -6.00 5.88 3.06
N GLY A 417 -5.04 5.03 2.70
CA GLY A 417 -5.31 3.70 2.15
C GLY A 417 -5.64 2.65 3.22
N ALA A 418 -5.15 2.86 4.43
CA ALA A 418 -5.46 2.06 5.60
C ALA A 418 -6.23 2.88 6.63
N ASP A 419 -7.00 2.20 7.48
CA ASP A 419 -7.76 2.84 8.57
C ASP A 419 -6.87 3.55 9.60
N THR A 420 -5.58 3.22 9.64
CA THR A 420 -4.56 3.90 10.48
C THR A 420 -4.04 5.20 9.86
N GLY A 421 -4.47 5.58 8.66
CA GLY A 421 -3.97 6.75 7.95
C GLY A 421 -2.70 6.49 7.12
N ARG A 422 -2.20 5.25 7.08
CA ARG A 422 -1.06 4.88 6.22
C ARG A 422 -1.43 4.97 4.75
N PHE A 423 -0.44 5.28 3.93
CA PHE A 423 -0.54 5.19 2.47
C PHE A 423 -0.89 3.76 2.01
N SER A 424 -1.55 3.67 0.90
CA SER A 424 -1.50 2.49 0.04
C SER A 424 -1.31 2.94 -1.41
N SER A 425 -0.75 2.06 -2.23
CA SER A 425 -0.67 2.29 -3.67
C SER A 425 -1.52 1.27 -4.42
N ALA A 426 -1.97 1.66 -5.60
CA ALA A 426 -2.76 0.83 -6.49
C ALA A 426 -2.33 1.06 -7.95
N ASP A 427 -2.65 0.14 -8.80
CA ASP A 427 -2.51 0.20 -10.25
C ASP A 427 -1.09 0.54 -10.77
N PRO A 428 -0.04 -0.18 -10.31
CA PRO A 428 0.01 -1.35 -9.43
C PRO A 428 0.25 -1.01 -7.96
N ASN A 429 0.03 -2.00 -7.05
CA ASN A 429 0.39 -1.83 -5.65
C ASN A 429 1.89 -2.05 -5.43
N MET A 430 2.63 -0.97 -5.32
CA MET A 430 4.09 -0.95 -5.14
C MET A 430 4.52 -1.15 -3.68
N GLN A 431 3.65 -0.85 -2.71
CA GLN A 431 3.98 -0.98 -1.28
C GLN A 431 3.94 -2.42 -0.77
N ASN A 432 3.34 -3.34 -1.55
CA ASN A 432 3.30 -4.76 -1.20
C ASN A 432 4.46 -5.57 -1.80
N ILE A 433 5.47 -4.93 -2.40
CA ILE A 433 6.66 -5.61 -2.91
C ILE A 433 7.44 -6.18 -1.72
N PRO A 434 7.61 -7.51 -1.64
CA PRO A 434 8.17 -8.14 -0.45
C PRO A 434 9.63 -7.69 -0.21
N SER A 435 9.93 -7.24 1.00
CA SER A 435 11.31 -6.87 1.39
C SER A 435 12.29 -8.06 1.31
N LYS A 436 11.80 -9.27 1.59
CA LYS A 436 12.60 -10.52 1.51
C LYS A 436 12.80 -11.04 0.09
N ALA A 437 12.08 -10.50 -0.91
CA ALA A 437 12.28 -10.81 -2.31
C ALA A 437 13.13 -9.70 -2.97
N GLY A 438 14.35 -9.55 -2.52
CA GLY A 438 15.30 -8.51 -2.98
C GLY A 438 15.40 -8.43 -4.50
N ASP A 439 15.35 -9.58 -5.17
CA ASP A 439 15.39 -9.65 -6.64
C ASP A 439 14.26 -8.85 -7.32
N ILE A 440 13.05 -8.82 -6.73
CA ILE A 440 11.93 -8.08 -7.32
C ILE A 440 12.17 -6.57 -7.23
N ARG A 441 12.71 -6.09 -6.10
CA ARG A 441 13.06 -4.68 -5.92
C ARG A 441 14.13 -4.23 -6.91
N ARG A 442 15.05 -5.11 -7.28
CA ARG A 442 16.11 -4.84 -8.26
C ARG A 442 15.61 -4.54 -9.68
N MET A 443 14.35 -4.86 -10.02
CA MET A 443 13.76 -4.41 -11.29
C MET A 443 13.66 -2.90 -11.39
N PHE A 444 13.53 -2.22 -10.25
CA PHE A 444 13.43 -0.77 -10.19
C PHE A 444 14.82 -0.16 -10.15
N ARG A 445 15.05 0.73 -11.08
CA ARG A 445 16.35 1.39 -11.29
C ARG A 445 16.14 2.89 -11.40
N ALA A 446 17.15 3.66 -11.02
CA ALA A 446 17.21 5.08 -11.34
C ALA A 446 17.28 5.30 -12.87
N MET A 447 16.75 6.43 -13.31
CA MET A 447 16.96 6.91 -14.67
C MET A 447 18.45 7.10 -14.97
N PRO A 448 18.87 7.01 -16.24
CA PRO A 448 20.25 7.35 -16.61
C PRO A 448 20.68 8.71 -16.07
N GLY A 449 21.87 8.80 -15.48
CA GLY A 449 22.39 9.98 -14.82
C GLY A 449 21.84 10.27 -13.43
N HIS A 450 21.06 9.33 -12.86
CA HIS A 450 20.48 9.43 -11.52
C HIS A 450 20.83 8.20 -10.66
N VAL A 451 20.65 8.36 -9.36
CA VAL A 451 20.68 7.26 -8.37
C VAL A 451 19.40 7.26 -7.56
N LEU A 452 19.06 6.09 -7.02
CA LEU A 452 17.99 5.96 -6.02
C LEU A 452 18.55 6.17 -4.62
N MET A 453 17.77 6.86 -3.81
CA MET A 453 17.97 6.97 -2.37
C MET A 453 16.85 6.27 -1.65
N SER A 454 17.18 5.37 -0.73
CA SER A 454 16.25 4.77 0.21
C SER A 454 16.58 5.30 1.59
N SER A 455 15.63 5.98 2.21
CA SER A 455 15.80 6.55 3.55
C SER A 455 14.73 6.02 4.48
N ASP A 456 15.15 5.42 5.61
CA ASP A 456 14.29 4.77 6.58
C ASP A 456 14.48 5.37 7.98
N TYR A 457 13.38 5.48 8.74
CA TYR A 457 13.44 5.92 10.13
C TYR A 457 14.00 4.81 11.04
N SER A 458 15.09 5.10 11.72
CA SER A 458 15.61 4.19 12.75
C SER A 458 14.67 4.12 13.94
N GLN A 459 14.03 2.96 14.15
CA GLN A 459 13.15 2.66 15.28
C GLN A 459 11.96 3.64 15.42
N GLN A 460 11.27 3.98 14.32
CA GLN A 460 10.18 4.96 14.31
C GLN A 460 9.08 4.65 15.35
N GLU A 461 8.47 3.48 15.26
CA GLU A 461 7.36 3.11 16.15
C GLU A 461 7.76 3.01 17.63
N PRO A 462 8.93 2.45 18.02
CA PRO A 462 9.40 2.50 19.40
C PRO A 462 9.64 3.91 19.94
N LYS A 463 10.18 4.82 19.11
CA LYS A 463 10.37 6.23 19.49
C LYS A 463 9.03 6.93 19.73
N LEU A 464 8.06 6.71 18.85
CA LEU A 464 6.70 7.21 19.01
C LEU A 464 6.02 6.59 20.24
N THR A 465 6.26 5.30 20.52
CA THR A 465 5.75 4.64 21.73
C THR A 465 6.32 5.29 22.98
N ALA A 466 7.61 5.58 23.01
CA ALA A 466 8.25 6.30 24.12
C ALA A 466 7.64 7.71 24.30
N TYR A 467 7.44 8.43 23.20
CA TYR A 467 6.84 9.76 23.20
C TYR A 467 5.39 9.76 23.71
N VAL A 468 4.55 8.88 23.15
CA VAL A 468 3.13 8.83 23.51
C VAL A 468 2.92 8.27 24.94
N SER A 469 3.70 7.27 25.36
CA SER A 469 3.62 6.68 26.70
C SER A 469 4.22 7.57 27.78
N GLN A 470 5.14 8.49 27.43
CA GLN A 470 5.94 9.28 28.35
C GLN A 470 6.68 8.39 29.37
N ASP A 471 7.12 7.19 28.95
CA ASP A 471 7.86 6.30 29.83
C ASP A 471 9.29 6.81 30.00
N GLU A 472 9.64 7.20 31.24
CA GLU A 472 10.93 7.83 31.54
C GLU A 472 12.13 6.98 31.12
N LYS A 473 12.04 5.64 31.30
CA LYS A 473 13.14 4.73 30.94
C LYS A 473 13.29 4.60 29.43
N MET A 474 12.17 4.54 28.68
CA MET A 474 12.21 4.52 27.23
C MET A 474 12.75 5.85 26.67
N VAL A 475 12.25 6.98 27.19
CA VAL A 475 12.71 8.32 26.79
C VAL A 475 14.21 8.48 27.07
N GLN A 476 14.66 8.07 28.27
CA GLN A 476 16.08 8.16 28.64
C GLN A 476 16.95 7.24 27.76
N ALA A 477 16.49 6.04 27.45
CA ALA A 477 17.22 5.13 26.54
C ALA A 477 17.48 5.77 25.17
N PHE A 478 16.48 6.48 24.61
CA PHE A 478 16.66 7.18 23.33
C PHE A 478 17.53 8.45 23.47
N LYS A 479 17.45 9.17 24.58
CA LYS A 479 18.37 10.29 24.86
C LYS A 479 19.82 9.82 24.97
N ASP A 480 20.04 8.64 25.54
CA ASP A 480 21.37 7.99 25.66
C ASP A 480 21.79 7.31 24.36
N ASN A 481 21.03 7.44 23.28
CA ASN A 481 21.26 6.79 21.98
C ASN A 481 21.42 5.25 22.06
N LYS A 482 20.69 4.61 22.99
CA LYS A 482 20.70 3.15 23.18
C LYS A 482 19.63 2.46 22.34
N ASP A 483 19.94 1.25 21.87
CA ASP A 483 18.99 0.41 21.16
C ASP A 483 17.94 -0.17 22.12
N ILE A 484 16.68 0.26 21.98
CA ILE A 484 15.59 -0.13 22.89
C ILE A 484 15.33 -1.63 22.85
N TYR A 485 15.48 -2.29 21.70
CA TYR A 485 15.30 -3.73 21.61
C TYR A 485 16.37 -4.52 22.36
N SER A 486 17.61 -4.04 22.37
CA SER A 486 18.69 -4.64 23.15
C SER A 486 18.51 -4.41 24.66
N ILE A 487 17.96 -3.25 25.05
CA ILE A 487 17.56 -3.00 26.47
C ILE A 487 16.49 -3.99 26.90
N ILE A 488 15.46 -4.16 26.07
CA ILE A 488 14.36 -5.08 26.33
C ILE A 488 14.85 -6.53 26.37
N ALA A 489 15.75 -6.89 25.46
CA ALA A 489 16.40 -8.21 25.48
C ALA A 489 17.20 -8.43 26.78
N SER A 490 17.97 -7.44 27.23
CA SER A 490 18.70 -7.51 28.50
C SER A 490 17.77 -7.77 29.69
N ILE A 491 16.63 -7.06 29.73
CA ILE A 491 15.62 -7.23 30.79
C ILE A 491 14.95 -8.61 30.71
N ALA A 492 14.56 -9.01 29.48
CA ALA A 492 13.83 -10.22 29.23
C ALA A 492 14.63 -11.51 29.52
N PHE A 493 15.92 -11.49 29.18
CA PHE A 493 16.80 -12.66 29.28
C PHE A 493 17.76 -12.60 30.50
N GLY A 494 17.77 -11.48 31.25
CA GLY A 494 18.64 -11.32 32.43
C GLY A 494 20.12 -11.31 32.11
N VAL A 495 20.51 -10.79 30.93
CA VAL A 495 21.89 -10.70 30.48
C VAL A 495 22.31 -9.23 30.31
N PRO A 496 23.62 -8.91 30.32
CA PRO A 496 24.09 -7.55 30.09
C PRO A 496 23.62 -6.98 28.75
N TYR A 497 23.41 -5.65 28.70
CA TYR A 497 22.97 -4.92 27.50
C TYR A 497 23.91 -5.17 26.32
N GLU A 498 25.21 -5.16 26.53
CA GLU A 498 26.24 -5.37 25.51
C GLU A 498 26.15 -6.74 24.85
N ASP A 499 25.70 -7.76 25.59
CA ASP A 499 25.49 -9.11 25.09
C ASP A 499 24.21 -9.24 24.23
N CYS A 500 23.38 -8.21 24.24
CA CYS A 500 22.16 -8.10 23.42
C CYS A 500 22.33 -7.25 22.16
N LEU A 501 23.51 -6.62 22.00
CA LEU A 501 23.84 -5.85 20.79
C LEU A 501 24.20 -6.79 19.63
N GLU A 502 23.74 -6.46 18.43
CA GLU A 502 24.11 -7.15 17.20
C GLU A 502 25.61 -6.94 16.88
N PHE A 503 26.11 -5.74 17.15
CA PHE A 503 27.53 -5.40 17.04
C PHE A 503 28.04 -4.94 18.40
N LYS A 504 28.88 -5.78 19.03
CA LYS A 504 29.42 -5.51 20.37
C LYS A 504 30.72 -4.70 20.25
N PRO A 505 30.86 -3.56 20.95
CA PRO A 505 32.11 -2.83 20.96
C PRO A 505 33.23 -3.66 21.62
N THR A 506 34.43 -3.66 21.02
CA THR A 506 35.59 -4.41 21.48
C THR A 506 36.37 -3.67 22.57
N GLY A 507 36.01 -2.40 22.83
CA GLY A 507 36.80 -1.50 23.67
C GLY A 507 38.04 -0.91 22.98
N LYS A 508 38.28 -1.27 21.70
CA LYS A 508 39.33 -0.69 20.87
C LYS A 508 38.73 0.35 19.90
N PHE A 509 39.56 1.26 19.46
CA PHE A 509 39.19 2.31 18.50
C PHE A 509 40.05 2.15 17.23
N ASP A 510 39.49 2.55 16.09
CA ASP A 510 40.18 2.63 14.82
C ASP A 510 41.06 3.91 14.74
N GLU A 511 41.75 4.13 13.62
CA GLU A 511 42.64 5.28 13.39
C GLU A 511 41.89 6.61 13.42
N ASP A 512 40.59 6.61 13.13
CA ASP A 512 39.68 7.77 13.14
C ASP A 512 38.99 7.99 14.50
N GLY A 513 39.28 7.14 15.50
CA GLY A 513 38.73 7.24 16.85
C GLY A 513 37.33 6.62 17.01
N ASN A 514 36.85 5.84 16.04
CA ASN A 514 35.58 5.14 16.15
C ASN A 514 35.74 3.80 16.89
N PRO A 515 34.76 3.37 17.70
CA PRO A 515 34.85 2.11 18.41
C PRO A 515 34.79 0.92 17.43
N ILE A 516 35.80 0.06 17.46
CA ILE A 516 35.80 -1.19 16.70
C ILE A 516 34.75 -2.12 17.29
N LYS A 517 33.84 -2.60 16.45
CA LYS A 517 32.74 -3.49 16.83
C LYS A 517 32.93 -4.87 16.20
N VAL A 518 32.50 -5.91 16.93
CA VAL A 518 32.49 -7.30 16.45
C VAL A 518 31.06 -7.79 16.39
N TYR A 519 30.74 -8.51 15.33
CA TYR A 519 29.45 -9.13 15.16
C TYR A 519 29.14 -10.14 16.27
N ASN A 520 27.92 -10.09 16.81
CA ASN A 520 27.45 -10.92 17.91
C ASN A 520 26.13 -11.62 17.51
N ALA A 521 26.23 -12.81 16.98
CA ALA A 521 25.07 -13.60 16.53
C ALA A 521 24.05 -13.84 17.65
N SER A 522 24.50 -14.13 18.88
CA SER A 522 23.62 -14.31 20.04
C SER A 522 22.89 -13.03 20.41
N GLY A 523 23.57 -11.87 20.31
CA GLY A 523 22.95 -10.57 20.53
C GLY A 523 21.89 -10.25 19.49
N LYS A 524 22.18 -10.50 18.20
CA LYS A 524 21.21 -10.38 17.11
C LYS A 524 19.96 -11.23 17.34
N ALA A 525 20.13 -12.48 17.75
CA ALA A 525 19.02 -13.38 18.04
C ALA A 525 18.15 -12.84 19.17
N ARG A 526 18.74 -12.49 20.34
CA ARG A 526 18.02 -11.92 21.50
C ARG A 526 17.31 -10.61 21.16
N ARG A 527 18.01 -9.72 20.44
CA ARG A 527 17.43 -8.46 19.95
C ARG A 527 16.24 -8.71 19.02
N GLY A 528 16.34 -9.70 18.13
CA GLY A 528 15.26 -10.10 17.22
C GLY A 528 14.03 -10.64 17.95
N GLU A 529 14.23 -11.47 18.97
CA GLU A 529 13.14 -11.95 19.84
C GLU A 529 12.48 -10.79 20.60
N ALA A 530 13.26 -9.90 21.21
CA ALA A 530 12.76 -8.71 21.89
C ALA A 530 11.97 -7.80 20.97
N LYS A 531 12.45 -7.57 19.73
CA LYS A 531 11.72 -6.83 18.69
C LYS A 531 10.35 -7.46 18.42
N THR A 532 10.30 -8.78 18.26
CA THR A 532 9.05 -9.51 18.02
C THR A 532 8.06 -9.36 19.18
N ILE A 533 8.54 -9.39 20.41
CA ILE A 533 7.74 -9.24 21.63
C ILE A 533 7.19 -7.82 21.75
N VAL A 534 8.03 -6.80 21.59
CA VAL A 534 7.62 -5.39 21.69
C VAL A 534 6.58 -5.06 20.64
N LEU A 535 6.85 -5.43 19.40
CA LEU A 535 5.87 -5.28 18.32
C LEU A 535 4.59 -6.09 18.60
N GLY A 536 4.73 -7.28 19.20
CA GLY A 536 3.59 -8.08 19.66
C GLY A 536 2.76 -7.35 20.72
N ILE A 537 3.40 -6.72 21.70
CA ILE A 537 2.74 -5.94 22.76
C ILE A 537 2.03 -4.72 22.16
N THR A 538 2.73 -3.91 21.37
CA THR A 538 2.17 -2.70 20.76
C THR A 538 1.05 -3.00 19.76
N TYR A 539 1.15 -4.12 19.04
CA TYR A 539 0.11 -4.61 18.13
C TYR A 539 -0.99 -5.42 18.83
N GLY A 540 -0.93 -5.55 20.15
CA GLY A 540 -1.92 -6.26 20.96
C GLY A 540 -2.02 -7.75 20.64
N ARG A 541 -0.94 -8.38 20.17
CA ARG A 541 -0.90 -9.84 19.97
C ARG A 541 -1.07 -10.55 21.30
N SER A 542 -1.77 -11.69 21.29
CA SER A 542 -1.87 -12.51 22.49
C SER A 542 -0.53 -13.17 22.80
N VAL A 543 -0.28 -13.44 24.08
CA VAL A 543 0.90 -14.19 24.51
C VAL A 543 1.03 -15.52 23.79
N VAL A 544 -0.08 -16.21 23.52
CA VAL A 544 -0.13 -17.44 22.73
C VAL A 544 0.44 -17.22 21.33
N THR A 545 -0.01 -16.16 20.63
CA THR A 545 0.48 -15.85 19.29
C THR A 545 1.97 -15.48 19.28
N ILE A 546 2.44 -14.80 20.34
CA ILE A 546 3.86 -14.48 20.50
C ILE A 546 4.67 -15.75 20.75
N ALA A 547 4.17 -16.67 21.61
CA ALA A 547 4.80 -17.96 21.89
C ALA A 547 4.93 -18.80 20.62
N ASP A 548 3.87 -18.91 19.83
CA ASP A 548 3.86 -19.63 18.56
C ASP A 548 4.86 -19.06 17.55
N GLN A 549 5.03 -17.75 17.53
CA GLN A 549 5.95 -17.09 16.60
C GLN A 549 7.42 -17.25 17.00
N LEU A 550 7.73 -17.09 18.29
CA LEU A 550 9.10 -17.14 18.80
C LEU A 550 9.60 -18.59 18.93
N TYR A 551 8.75 -19.48 19.41
CA TYR A 551 9.15 -20.82 19.84
C TYR A 551 8.55 -21.93 18.96
N ALA A 552 8.14 -21.60 17.70
CA ALA A 552 7.56 -22.56 16.76
C ALA A 552 8.42 -23.80 16.54
N HIS A 553 9.74 -23.65 16.53
CA HIS A 553 10.72 -24.71 16.25
C HIS A 553 11.32 -25.36 17.50
N GLU A 554 10.97 -24.83 18.67
CA GLU A 554 11.46 -25.39 19.93
C GLU A 554 10.69 -26.67 20.31
N PRO A 555 11.39 -27.68 20.87
CA PRO A 555 10.79 -28.95 21.24
C PRO A 555 9.96 -28.92 22.53
N TRP A 556 9.57 -27.72 22.98
CA TRP A 556 8.84 -27.52 24.23
C TRP A 556 7.34 -27.73 24.05
N SER A 557 6.63 -28.04 25.13
CA SER A 557 5.18 -28.10 25.15
C SER A 557 4.57 -26.71 24.92
N ASP A 558 3.36 -26.61 24.43
CA ASP A 558 2.66 -25.35 24.22
C ASP A 558 2.51 -24.55 25.54
N GLU A 559 2.34 -25.26 26.69
CA GLU A 559 2.30 -24.60 28.00
C GLU A 559 3.64 -23.96 28.37
N GLU A 560 4.75 -24.62 28.10
CA GLU A 560 6.10 -24.07 28.36
C GLU A 560 6.39 -22.88 27.46
N LYS A 561 6.03 -22.95 26.16
CA LYS A 561 6.15 -21.85 25.21
C LYS A 561 5.37 -20.62 25.69
N ILE A 562 4.11 -20.81 26.08
CA ILE A 562 3.24 -19.76 26.61
C ILE A 562 3.80 -19.19 27.91
N LYS A 563 4.26 -20.04 28.83
CA LYS A 563 4.85 -19.58 30.10
C LYS A 563 6.10 -18.71 29.90
N LYS A 564 6.98 -19.09 28.97
CA LYS A 564 8.16 -18.28 28.63
C LYS A 564 7.78 -16.96 27.97
N ALA A 565 6.88 -16.98 27.01
CA ALA A 565 6.39 -15.76 26.36
C ALA A 565 5.69 -14.84 27.36
N GLN A 566 4.91 -15.38 28.31
CA GLN A 566 4.25 -14.61 29.37
C GLN A 566 5.28 -13.96 30.29
N HIS A 567 6.31 -14.69 30.69
CA HIS A 567 7.36 -14.16 31.56
C HIS A 567 8.05 -12.93 30.91
N VAL A 568 8.39 -13.04 29.63
CA VAL A 568 9.01 -11.92 28.91
C VAL A 568 8.04 -10.74 28.75
N PHE A 569 6.78 -11.03 28.41
CA PHE A 569 5.72 -10.02 28.30
C PHE A 569 5.55 -9.22 29.60
N ASP A 570 5.47 -9.93 30.73
CA ASP A 570 5.31 -9.28 32.04
C ASP A 570 6.58 -8.51 32.45
N SER A 571 7.76 -9.05 32.16
CA SER A 571 9.05 -8.37 32.41
C SER A 571 9.12 -7.04 31.67
N VAL A 572 8.71 -6.98 30.40
CA VAL A 572 8.67 -5.75 29.61
C VAL A 572 7.68 -4.75 30.21
N LEU A 573 6.44 -5.16 30.53
CA LEU A 573 5.44 -4.26 31.07
C LEU A 573 5.73 -3.79 32.50
N ASN A 574 6.49 -4.56 33.27
CA ASN A 574 6.96 -4.14 34.59
C ASN A 574 8.16 -3.17 34.50
N ALA A 575 9.01 -3.35 33.49
CA ALA A 575 10.14 -2.44 33.25
C ALA A 575 9.67 -1.07 32.73
N PHE A 576 8.56 -1.06 31.95
CA PHE A 576 7.97 0.13 31.31
C PHE A 576 6.51 0.33 31.77
N PRO A 577 6.28 0.78 33.01
CA PRO A 577 4.94 0.87 33.58
C PRO A 577 4.02 1.89 32.87
N SER A 578 4.60 2.93 32.24
CA SER A 578 3.83 3.92 31.49
C SER A 578 3.30 3.33 30.17
N LEU A 579 3.96 2.34 29.59
CA LEU A 579 3.43 1.59 28.44
C LEU A 579 2.15 0.83 28.81
N ARG A 580 2.12 0.19 29.99
CA ARG A 580 0.90 -0.46 30.50
C ARG A 580 -0.23 0.56 30.70
N LYS A 581 0.08 1.75 31.27
CA LYS A 581 -0.91 2.83 31.41
C LYS A 581 -1.45 3.31 30.06
N LEU A 582 -0.58 3.47 29.07
CA LEU A 582 -0.98 3.84 27.71
C LEU A 582 -2.00 2.84 27.15
N MET A 583 -1.76 1.53 27.32
CA MET A 583 -2.67 0.49 26.84
C MET A 583 -4.06 0.62 27.49
N ILE A 584 -4.11 0.78 28.80
CA ILE A 584 -5.36 0.93 29.55
C ILE A 584 -6.08 2.22 29.15
N ASN A 585 -5.37 3.34 29.06
CA ASN A 585 -5.93 4.63 28.71
C ASN A 585 -6.51 4.63 27.30
N ALA A 586 -5.81 4.04 26.31
CA ALA A 586 -6.29 3.93 24.94
C ALA A 586 -7.58 3.09 24.87
N GLN A 587 -7.65 1.97 25.61
CA GLN A 587 -8.85 1.15 25.68
C GLN A 587 -10.02 1.89 26.34
N ASN A 588 -9.78 2.62 27.43
CA ASN A 588 -10.80 3.41 28.11
C ASN A 588 -11.29 4.56 27.21
N CYS A 589 -10.38 5.23 26.51
CA CYS A 589 -10.73 6.27 25.54
C CYS A 589 -11.64 5.71 24.43
N ALA A 590 -11.26 4.57 23.83
CA ALA A 590 -12.08 3.93 22.81
C ALA A 590 -13.44 3.46 23.34
N LYS A 591 -13.50 2.98 24.60
CA LYS A 591 -14.75 2.57 25.25
C LYS A 591 -15.68 3.74 25.50
N THR A 592 -15.14 4.90 25.91
CA THR A 592 -15.93 6.10 26.24
C THR A 592 -16.32 6.85 24.97
N ASN A 593 -15.35 7.14 24.09
CA ASN A 593 -15.52 8.04 22.94
C ASN A 593 -15.83 7.30 21.62
N GLY A 594 -15.62 5.99 21.57
CA GLY A 594 -15.74 5.19 20.35
C GLY A 594 -14.54 5.28 19.41
N TYR A 595 -13.49 6.02 19.78
CA TYR A 595 -12.28 6.21 18.98
C TYR A 595 -11.03 6.42 19.86
N VAL A 596 -9.87 6.31 19.23
CA VAL A 596 -8.57 6.77 19.73
C VAL A 596 -8.00 7.82 18.79
N GLU A 597 -7.04 8.64 19.27
CA GLU A 597 -6.43 9.72 18.48
C GLU A 597 -4.90 9.55 18.38
N THR A 598 -4.36 9.92 17.23
CA THR A 598 -2.90 10.01 16.99
C THR A 598 -2.32 11.31 17.56
N ILE A 599 -1.01 11.52 17.38
CA ILE A 599 -0.31 12.75 17.83
C ILE A 599 -0.81 14.02 17.13
N LEU A 600 -1.29 13.93 15.90
CA LEU A 600 -1.90 15.05 15.16
C LEU A 600 -3.43 15.07 15.25
N GLY A 601 -4.03 14.20 16.06
CA GLY A 601 -5.47 14.17 16.29
C GLY A 601 -6.29 13.40 15.26
N ARG A 602 -5.67 12.60 14.41
CA ARG A 602 -6.42 11.67 13.55
C ARG A 602 -7.18 10.69 14.40
N ARG A 603 -8.47 10.56 14.16
CA ARG A 603 -9.32 9.59 14.85
C ARG A 603 -9.31 8.24 14.18
N ARG A 604 -9.20 7.21 14.99
CA ARG A 604 -9.48 5.83 14.63
C ARG A 604 -10.70 5.36 15.39
N HIS A 605 -11.84 5.27 14.71
CA HIS A 605 -13.07 4.79 15.32
C HIS A 605 -13.01 3.28 15.55
N ILE A 606 -13.35 2.86 16.77
CA ILE A 606 -13.33 1.46 17.20
C ILE A 606 -14.66 1.15 17.90
N PRO A 607 -15.78 1.12 17.15
CA PRO A 607 -17.13 0.98 17.73
C PRO A 607 -17.32 -0.31 18.52
N ASP A 608 -16.58 -1.36 18.18
CA ASP A 608 -16.67 -2.65 18.89
C ASP A 608 -16.22 -2.54 20.36
N MET A 609 -15.46 -1.50 20.74
CA MET A 609 -15.12 -1.23 22.15
C MET A 609 -16.32 -0.77 22.99
N GLN A 610 -17.36 -0.28 22.35
CA GLN A 610 -18.59 0.20 23.00
C GLN A 610 -19.70 -0.87 23.05
N LEU A 611 -19.45 -2.05 22.45
CA LEU A 611 -20.39 -3.15 22.50
C LEU A 611 -20.54 -3.70 23.92
N PRO A 612 -21.76 -4.09 24.36
CA PRO A 612 -21.91 -4.88 25.58
C PRO A 612 -21.30 -6.28 25.38
N GLU A 613 -20.76 -6.88 26.41
CA GLU A 613 -20.18 -8.23 26.34
C GLU A 613 -21.18 -9.27 25.81
N PHE A 614 -22.44 -9.11 26.17
CA PHE A 614 -23.54 -9.96 25.73
C PHE A 614 -24.74 -9.11 25.30
N GLU A 615 -25.32 -9.46 24.16
CA GLU A 615 -26.59 -8.92 23.68
C GLU A 615 -27.64 -10.05 23.68
N PHE A 616 -28.86 -9.74 24.04
CA PHE A 616 -29.94 -10.71 24.12
C PHE A 616 -31.03 -10.33 23.11
N LYS A 617 -31.51 -11.32 22.33
CA LYS A 617 -32.57 -11.12 21.35
C LYS A 617 -33.57 -12.25 21.50
N PRO A 618 -34.88 -11.97 21.48
CA PRO A 618 -35.89 -13.01 21.50
C PRO A 618 -35.84 -13.84 20.20
N MET A 619 -36.06 -15.11 20.31
CA MET A 619 -36.21 -16.03 19.17
C MET A 619 -37.70 -16.41 19.02
N LYS A 620 -38.05 -17.02 17.88
CA LYS A 620 -39.39 -17.54 17.67
C LYS A 620 -39.72 -18.57 18.78
N GLY A 621 -40.80 -18.31 19.49
CA GLY A 621 -41.21 -19.11 20.65
C GLY A 621 -40.84 -18.51 22.00
N TYR A 622 -40.16 -17.37 22.04
CA TYR A 622 -39.90 -16.65 23.28
C TYR A 622 -41.24 -16.21 23.92
N VAL A 623 -41.35 -16.43 25.23
CA VAL A 623 -42.51 -15.98 26.03
C VAL A 623 -41.99 -14.94 27.01
N ASN A 624 -42.50 -13.72 26.85
CA ASN A 624 -42.14 -12.63 27.77
C ASN A 624 -42.88 -12.85 29.12
N PRO A 625 -42.10 -12.99 30.22
CA PRO A 625 -42.71 -13.28 31.53
C PRO A 625 -43.52 -12.14 32.14
N ASP A 626 -43.49 -10.95 31.55
CA ASP A 626 -44.23 -9.77 32.01
C ASP A 626 -45.56 -9.56 31.29
N ILE A 627 -45.90 -10.45 30.34
CA ILE A 627 -47.17 -10.40 29.65
C ILE A 627 -48.24 -11.18 30.42
N ASP A 628 -49.30 -10.49 30.79
CA ASP A 628 -50.53 -11.10 31.22
C ASP A 628 -51.49 -11.18 30.00
N PRO A 629 -51.85 -12.37 29.53
CA PRO A 629 -52.77 -12.53 28.41
C PRO A 629 -54.17 -11.88 28.62
N LEU A 630 -54.51 -11.58 29.90
CA LEU A 630 -55.74 -10.93 30.26
C LEU A 630 -55.64 -9.40 30.39
N ASP A 631 -54.40 -8.87 30.35
CA ASP A 631 -54.17 -7.43 30.39
C ASP A 631 -53.67 -6.92 29.04
N VAL A 632 -54.56 -6.28 28.26
CA VAL A 632 -54.33 -5.78 26.92
C VAL A 632 -53.18 -4.76 26.90
N SER A 633 -52.90 -4.04 27.98
CA SER A 633 -51.84 -3.06 28.06
C SER A 633 -50.42 -3.67 28.05
N THR A 634 -50.32 -4.97 28.33
CA THR A 634 -49.04 -5.68 28.33
C THR A 634 -48.70 -6.27 26.95
N LEU A 635 -49.65 -6.37 26.04
CA LEU A 635 -49.53 -7.07 24.75
C LEU A 635 -48.63 -6.36 23.75
N ASP A 636 -48.43 -5.07 23.87
CA ASP A 636 -47.53 -4.29 22.96
C ASP A 636 -46.06 -4.65 23.06
N ASN A 637 -45.66 -5.39 24.11
CA ASN A 637 -44.26 -5.78 24.37
C ASN A 637 -43.98 -7.28 24.16
N GLN A 638 -44.82 -8.03 23.42
CA GLN A 638 -44.68 -9.46 23.26
C GLN A 638 -43.33 -9.95 22.73
N GLU A 639 -42.70 -9.16 21.88
CA GLU A 639 -41.42 -9.53 21.23
C GLU A 639 -40.18 -8.96 21.93
N SER A 640 -40.33 -8.37 23.14
CA SER A 640 -39.20 -7.79 23.88
C SER A 640 -38.82 -8.62 25.10
N ILE A 641 -37.51 -8.71 25.39
CA ILE A 641 -37.01 -9.31 26.64
C ILE A 641 -37.00 -8.23 27.71
N PRO A 642 -37.69 -8.41 28.85
CA PRO A 642 -37.72 -7.43 29.93
C PRO A 642 -36.31 -7.10 30.45
N GLN A 643 -36.05 -5.83 30.75
CA GLN A 643 -34.71 -5.38 31.17
C GLN A 643 -34.21 -6.13 32.44
N ARG A 644 -35.11 -6.44 33.39
CA ARG A 644 -34.77 -7.24 34.58
C ARG A 644 -34.26 -8.66 34.24
N VAL A 645 -34.74 -9.27 33.14
CA VAL A 645 -34.28 -10.57 32.65
C VAL A 645 -32.92 -10.40 32.00
N VAL A 646 -32.74 -9.37 31.16
CA VAL A 646 -31.46 -9.03 30.54
C VAL A 646 -30.41 -8.81 31.62
N ASP A 647 -30.66 -7.99 32.64
CA ASP A 647 -29.71 -7.69 33.71
C ASP A 647 -29.33 -8.94 34.50
N ARG A 648 -30.30 -9.81 34.82
CA ARG A 648 -30.02 -11.08 35.48
C ARG A 648 -29.13 -12.01 34.65
N LEU A 649 -29.47 -12.19 33.37
CA LEU A 649 -28.69 -13.05 32.46
C LEU A 649 -27.29 -12.48 32.19
N TYR A 650 -27.18 -11.17 32.05
CA TYR A 650 -25.92 -10.51 31.89
C TYR A 650 -25.00 -10.74 33.10
N LYS A 651 -25.51 -10.54 34.32
CA LYS A 651 -24.81 -10.81 35.58
C LYS A 651 -24.42 -12.28 35.69
N GLU A 652 -25.29 -13.20 35.31
CA GLU A 652 -25.03 -14.63 35.31
C GLU A 652 -23.88 -14.98 34.38
N LEU A 653 -23.96 -14.59 33.06
CA LEU A 653 -22.96 -14.89 32.06
C LEU A 653 -21.60 -14.26 32.35
N THR A 654 -21.58 -13.06 32.93
CA THR A 654 -20.33 -12.39 33.34
C THR A 654 -19.68 -13.02 34.56
N SER A 655 -20.42 -13.75 35.38
CA SER A 655 -19.88 -14.44 36.58
C SER A 655 -19.08 -15.71 36.24
N TYR A 656 -19.28 -16.29 35.06
CA TYR A 656 -18.60 -17.52 34.65
C TYR A 656 -17.14 -17.29 34.33
N LYS A 657 -16.24 -18.05 34.96
CA LYS A 657 -14.78 -17.95 34.74
C LYS A 657 -14.31 -18.65 33.46
N TYR A 658 -14.98 -19.71 33.05
CA TYR A 658 -14.53 -20.56 31.95
C TYR A 658 -15.43 -20.42 30.72
N PHE A 659 -14.82 -20.30 29.54
CA PHE A 659 -15.53 -20.16 28.27
C PHE A 659 -16.54 -21.29 28.01
N GLY A 660 -16.19 -22.53 28.40
CA GLY A 660 -17.08 -23.68 28.26
C GLY A 660 -18.41 -23.55 29.02
N GLN A 661 -18.40 -22.95 30.22
CA GLN A 661 -19.60 -22.67 31.02
C GLN A 661 -20.50 -21.64 30.31
N VAL A 662 -19.89 -20.57 29.82
CA VAL A 662 -20.59 -19.52 29.02
C VAL A 662 -21.22 -20.15 27.78
N ALA A 663 -20.44 -20.93 27.01
CA ALA A 663 -20.94 -21.56 25.77
C ALA A 663 -22.05 -22.56 26.03
N LYS A 664 -21.99 -23.32 27.15
CA LYS A 664 -23.04 -24.24 27.58
C LYS A 664 -24.33 -23.46 27.90
N ARG A 665 -24.22 -22.40 28.71
CA ARG A 665 -25.38 -21.61 29.13
C ARG A 665 -26.05 -20.86 27.96
N ILE A 666 -25.26 -20.35 27.02
CA ILE A 666 -25.78 -19.73 25.79
C ILE A 666 -26.64 -20.74 24.98
N ARG A 667 -26.22 -22.02 24.89
CA ARG A 667 -26.99 -23.04 24.21
C ARG A 667 -28.30 -23.36 24.97
N GLU A 668 -28.25 -23.50 26.30
CA GLU A 668 -29.42 -23.68 27.12
C GLU A 668 -30.44 -22.54 26.97
N LEU A 669 -29.97 -21.28 26.94
CA LEU A 669 -30.87 -20.12 26.72
C LEU A 669 -31.54 -20.15 25.35
N ALA A 670 -30.83 -20.60 24.32
CA ALA A 670 -31.43 -20.73 22.98
C ALA A 670 -32.42 -21.88 22.89
N GLU A 671 -32.11 -23.03 23.51
CA GLU A 671 -32.92 -24.25 23.43
C GLU A 671 -34.16 -24.22 24.34
N ASN A 672 -34.00 -23.72 25.58
CA ASN A 672 -35.03 -23.79 26.62
C ASN A 672 -35.81 -22.47 26.78
N ASP A 673 -35.10 -21.34 26.71
CA ASP A 673 -35.69 -20.03 26.97
C ASP A 673 -36.00 -19.27 25.69
N HIS A 674 -35.66 -19.81 24.53
CA HIS A 674 -35.76 -19.14 23.21
C HIS A 674 -35.13 -17.76 23.16
N ILE A 675 -33.98 -17.59 23.83
CA ILE A 675 -33.20 -16.35 23.87
C ILE A 675 -31.90 -16.55 23.12
N LYS A 676 -31.72 -15.79 22.03
CA LYS A 676 -30.44 -15.73 21.31
C LYS A 676 -29.49 -14.79 22.03
N VAL A 677 -28.34 -15.33 22.47
CA VAL A 677 -27.26 -14.52 23.06
C VAL A 677 -26.15 -14.30 22.03
N ILE A 678 -25.82 -13.05 21.77
CA ILE A 678 -24.67 -12.66 20.97
C ILE A 678 -23.53 -12.38 21.94
N ASN A 679 -22.45 -13.18 21.87
CA ASN A 679 -21.26 -13.01 22.70
C ASN A 679 -20.25 -12.12 21.96
N ASN A 680 -20.08 -10.88 22.41
CA ASN A 680 -19.19 -9.90 21.80
C ASN A 680 -17.78 -9.88 22.42
N ARG A 681 -17.50 -10.70 23.45
CA ARG A 681 -16.19 -10.68 24.16
C ARG A 681 -15.01 -10.82 23.22
N PHE A 682 -15.12 -11.67 22.20
CA PHE A 682 -14.05 -11.83 21.22
C PHE A 682 -13.85 -10.56 20.36
N LYS A 683 -14.96 -9.93 19.90
CA LYS A 683 -14.91 -8.67 19.14
C LYS A 683 -14.29 -7.55 19.97
N ILE A 684 -14.71 -7.41 21.23
CA ILE A 684 -14.19 -6.42 22.17
C ILE A 684 -12.69 -6.67 22.42
N GLN A 685 -12.28 -7.92 22.61
CA GLN A 685 -10.87 -8.26 22.79
C GLN A 685 -10.04 -7.98 21.52
N GLU A 686 -10.56 -8.23 20.32
CA GLU A 686 -9.93 -7.87 19.06
C GLU A 686 -9.84 -6.33 18.92
N ALA A 687 -10.91 -5.62 19.22
CA ALA A 687 -10.98 -4.17 19.21
C ALA A 687 -9.98 -3.54 20.19
N SER A 688 -9.85 -4.09 21.40
CA SER A 688 -8.91 -3.59 22.42
C SER A 688 -7.45 -3.64 21.94
N ARG A 689 -7.09 -4.65 21.15
CA ARG A 689 -5.75 -4.76 20.54
C ARG A 689 -5.47 -3.67 19.52
N LYS A 690 -6.51 -3.15 18.84
CA LYS A 690 -6.38 -2.11 17.82
C LYS A 690 -6.13 -0.73 18.42
N CYS A 691 -6.43 -0.50 19.70
CA CYS A 691 -6.38 0.84 20.30
C CYS A 691 -4.97 1.45 20.27
N VAL A 692 -3.99 0.84 20.91
CA VAL A 692 -2.61 1.36 20.95
C VAL A 692 -1.97 1.29 19.57
N ASN A 693 -2.15 0.18 18.86
CA ASN A 693 -1.62 0.02 17.51
C ASN A 693 -2.05 1.16 16.59
N SER A 694 -3.32 1.57 16.64
CA SER A 694 -3.83 2.67 15.80
C SER A 694 -3.20 4.01 16.15
N ILE A 695 -2.92 4.27 17.43
CA ILE A 695 -2.22 5.48 17.87
C ILE A 695 -0.80 5.49 17.30
N ILE A 696 -0.04 4.44 17.53
CA ILE A 696 1.38 4.40 17.16
C ILE A 696 1.57 4.37 15.64
N GLN A 697 0.88 3.47 14.93
CA GLN A 697 0.98 3.37 13.47
C GLN A 697 0.44 4.61 12.75
N GLY A 698 -0.65 5.19 13.27
CA GLY A 698 -1.19 6.42 12.70
C GLY A 698 -0.23 7.59 12.88
N SER A 699 0.36 7.72 14.06
CA SER A 699 1.38 8.75 14.33
C SER A 699 2.65 8.56 13.47
N ALA A 700 3.06 7.31 13.22
CA ALA A 700 4.16 7.01 12.31
C ALA A 700 3.85 7.44 10.87
N ALA A 701 2.64 7.17 10.40
CA ALA A 701 2.19 7.62 9.08
C ALA A 701 2.15 9.15 8.98
N GLU A 702 1.71 9.84 10.01
CA GLU A 702 1.68 11.30 10.08
C GLU A 702 3.10 11.90 10.05
N GLN A 703 4.05 11.33 10.79
CA GLN A 703 5.45 11.74 10.74
C GLN A 703 6.03 11.59 9.32
N THR A 704 5.77 10.47 8.64
CA THR A 704 6.22 10.25 7.26
C THR A 704 5.58 11.26 6.30
N LYS A 705 4.29 11.59 6.44
CA LYS A 705 3.60 12.60 5.65
C LYS A 705 4.18 14.00 5.87
N LEU A 706 4.49 14.36 7.11
CA LEU A 706 5.17 15.62 7.42
C LEU A 706 6.55 15.68 6.76
N ALA A 707 7.31 14.60 6.77
CA ALA A 707 8.59 14.54 6.09
C ALA A 707 8.44 14.79 4.57
N MET A 708 7.46 14.15 3.93
CA MET A 708 7.19 14.36 2.50
C MET A 708 6.84 15.80 2.19
N LEU A 709 6.06 16.47 3.03
CA LEU A 709 5.73 17.88 2.88
C LEU A 709 6.94 18.79 3.09
N LEU A 710 7.79 18.50 4.07
CA LEU A 710 9.03 19.26 4.30
C LEU A 710 9.98 19.12 3.11
N ILE A 711 10.13 17.91 2.57
CA ILE A 711 10.99 17.64 1.39
C ILE A 711 10.43 18.36 0.16
N ASP A 712 9.14 18.27 -0.12
CA ASP A 712 8.52 18.88 -1.30
C ASP A 712 8.61 20.41 -1.29
N ASN A 713 8.51 21.01 -0.12
CA ASN A 713 8.60 22.48 0.05
C ASN A 713 10.03 22.99 0.26
N ASP A 714 11.04 22.13 0.27
CA ASP A 714 12.41 22.52 0.52
C ASP A 714 13.10 23.07 -0.75
N PRO A 715 13.48 24.38 -0.76
CA PRO A 715 14.06 24.98 -1.97
C PRO A 715 15.44 24.41 -2.31
N GLU A 716 16.24 23.98 -1.33
CA GLU A 716 17.56 23.38 -1.56
C GLU A 716 17.44 21.99 -2.18
N TRP A 717 16.54 21.15 -1.65
CA TRP A 717 16.23 19.84 -2.23
C TRP A 717 15.76 19.97 -3.68
N ASN A 718 14.85 20.91 -3.94
CA ASN A 718 14.32 21.14 -5.29
C ASN A 718 15.41 21.67 -6.25
N ALA A 719 16.29 22.54 -5.78
CA ALA A 719 17.42 23.06 -6.58
C ALA A 719 18.46 21.98 -6.90
N LEU A 720 18.65 20.99 -6.02
CA LEU A 720 19.49 19.82 -6.24
C LEU A 720 18.88 18.79 -7.22
N GLY A 721 17.62 18.95 -7.59
CA GLY A 721 16.91 18.05 -8.52
C GLY A 721 16.43 16.75 -7.88
N GLY A 722 16.23 16.73 -6.56
CA GLY A 722 15.73 15.55 -5.86
C GLY A 722 14.22 15.36 -6.02
N HIS A 723 13.76 14.11 -6.22
CA HIS A 723 12.36 13.77 -6.36
C HIS A 723 12.02 12.57 -5.46
N VAL A 724 11.04 12.70 -4.57
CA VAL A 724 10.46 11.56 -3.86
C VAL A 724 9.52 10.85 -4.82
N ILE A 725 9.76 9.55 -5.06
CA ILE A 725 9.01 8.78 -6.06
C ILE A 725 8.12 7.70 -5.45
N LEU A 726 8.40 7.24 -4.22
CA LEU A 726 7.64 6.16 -3.59
C LEU A 726 7.80 6.15 -2.07
N PRO A 727 6.73 6.26 -1.29
CA PRO A 727 6.73 5.92 0.14
C PRO A 727 6.45 4.42 0.34
N VAL A 728 7.26 3.72 1.15
CA VAL A 728 7.08 2.31 1.48
C VAL A 728 7.13 2.14 3.00
N HIS A 729 5.99 2.16 3.66
CA HIS A 729 5.85 2.12 5.13
C HIS A 729 6.51 3.34 5.81
N ASP A 730 7.68 3.14 6.41
CA ASP A 730 8.54 4.13 7.07
C ASP A 730 9.75 4.55 6.19
N GLU A 731 9.89 3.97 5.00
CA GLU A 731 10.92 4.22 4.01
C GLU A 731 10.42 5.21 2.95
N LEU A 732 11.23 6.19 2.59
CA LEU A 732 11.05 7.05 1.43
C LEU A 732 12.06 6.70 0.35
N ILE A 733 11.59 6.45 -0.86
CA ILE A 733 12.44 6.26 -2.04
C ILE A 733 12.44 7.56 -2.84
N ALA A 734 13.62 8.07 -3.11
CA ALA A 734 13.83 9.26 -3.94
C ALA A 734 14.76 8.93 -5.12
N GLU A 735 14.64 9.70 -6.19
CA GLU A 735 15.55 9.69 -7.34
C GLU A 735 16.25 11.04 -7.39
N VAL A 736 17.57 11.04 -7.55
CA VAL A 736 18.38 12.27 -7.53
C VAL A 736 19.46 12.22 -8.61
N PRO A 737 19.87 13.38 -9.16
CA PRO A 737 21.01 13.46 -10.08
C PRO A 737 22.28 12.93 -9.40
N ILE A 738 23.07 12.18 -10.17
CA ILE A 738 24.25 11.50 -9.64
C ILE A 738 25.32 12.49 -9.14
N GLU A 739 25.42 13.64 -9.77
CA GLU A 739 26.36 14.71 -9.38
C GLU A 739 26.01 15.36 -8.04
N ASN A 740 24.77 15.25 -7.58
CA ASN A 740 24.28 15.90 -6.36
C ASN A 740 23.99 14.90 -5.22
N TRP A 741 24.38 13.64 -5.38
CA TRP A 741 23.91 12.58 -4.49
C TRP A 741 24.30 12.81 -3.01
N GLU A 742 25.50 13.26 -2.70
CA GLU A 742 25.93 13.50 -1.31
C GLU A 742 25.12 14.62 -0.63
N ALA A 743 24.95 15.74 -1.35
CA ALA A 743 24.14 16.86 -0.87
C ALA A 743 22.69 16.42 -0.66
N CYS A 744 22.13 15.68 -1.62
CA CYS A 744 20.77 15.14 -1.53
C CYS A 744 20.62 14.15 -0.37
N ALA A 745 21.59 13.24 -0.14
CA ALA A 745 21.52 12.28 0.95
C ALA A 745 21.52 12.98 2.32
N ASN A 746 22.40 13.94 2.51
CA ASN A 746 22.46 14.75 3.73
C ASN A 746 21.17 15.56 3.94
N ARG A 747 20.65 16.16 2.87
CA ARG A 747 19.42 16.96 2.94
C ARG A 747 18.20 16.12 3.24
N LEU A 748 18.04 14.97 2.58
CA LEU A 748 16.94 14.02 2.81
C LEU A 748 16.92 13.53 4.26
N SER A 749 18.07 13.05 4.76
CA SER A 749 18.22 12.63 6.16
C SER A 749 17.83 13.73 7.13
N LYS A 750 18.32 14.97 6.89
CA LYS A 750 17.98 16.11 7.72
C LYS A 750 16.48 16.40 7.74
N LEU A 751 15.84 16.54 6.58
CA LEU A 751 14.42 16.87 6.46
C LEU A 751 13.52 15.80 7.09
N MET A 752 13.86 14.51 6.94
CA MET A 752 13.17 13.43 7.62
C MET A 752 13.35 13.52 9.14
N CYS A 753 14.54 13.86 9.63
CA CYS A 753 14.77 14.06 11.06
C CYS A 753 14.02 15.30 11.57
N ASP A 754 13.96 16.38 10.80
CA ASP A 754 13.22 17.61 11.15
C ASP A 754 11.71 17.34 11.30
N ALA A 755 11.13 16.43 10.50
CA ALA A 755 9.75 15.98 10.65
C ALA A 755 9.48 15.26 11.98
N ALA A 756 10.51 14.86 12.70
CA ALA A 756 10.45 14.24 14.02
C ALA A 756 10.91 15.19 15.15
N SER A 757 11.03 16.49 14.89
CA SER A 757 11.52 17.49 15.86
C SER A 757 10.66 17.65 17.11
N PHE A 758 9.41 17.19 17.09
CA PHE A 758 8.53 17.14 18.26
C PHE A 758 8.96 16.09 19.29
N LEU A 759 9.83 15.13 18.93
CA LEU A 759 10.36 14.14 19.86
C LEU A 759 11.38 14.77 20.82
N PRO A 760 11.40 14.41 22.12
CA PRO A 760 12.35 14.95 23.10
C PRO A 760 13.77 14.35 22.99
N PHE A 761 14.08 13.63 21.92
CA PHE A 761 15.35 12.98 21.61
C PHE A 761 15.57 12.95 20.09
N ALA A 762 16.81 12.77 19.68
CA ALA A 762 17.19 12.80 18.28
C ALA A 762 16.53 11.66 17.48
N SER A 763 16.01 12.00 16.31
CA SER A 763 15.69 11.04 15.27
C SER A 763 16.93 10.76 14.42
N LYS A 764 16.97 9.57 13.81
CA LYS A 764 18.02 9.18 12.87
C LYS A 764 17.36 8.52 11.67
N CYS A 765 17.77 8.96 10.48
CA CYS A 765 17.38 8.36 9.22
C CYS A 765 18.66 7.94 8.49
N ASP A 766 18.75 6.66 8.17
CA ASP A 766 19.85 6.11 7.40
C ASP A 766 19.50 6.17 5.92
N VAL A 767 20.37 6.78 5.11
CA VAL A 767 20.18 6.90 3.66
C VAL A 767 21.11 5.94 2.97
N THR A 768 20.53 5.05 2.16
CA THR A 768 21.28 4.15 1.26
C THR A 768 21.14 4.67 -0.16
N VAL A 769 22.26 4.80 -0.86
CA VAL A 769 22.31 5.26 -2.24
C VAL A 769 22.68 4.09 -3.15
N SER A 770 21.98 3.90 -4.24
CA SER A 770 22.21 2.79 -5.17
C SER A 770 21.64 3.09 -6.56
N TYR A 771 22.07 2.36 -7.58
CA TYR A 771 21.42 2.46 -8.90
C TYR A 771 20.07 1.73 -8.97
N ARG A 772 19.88 0.73 -8.12
CA ARG A 772 18.68 -0.12 -8.09
C ARG A 772 18.10 -0.16 -6.69
N TRP A 773 16.81 -0.18 -6.58
CA TRP A 773 16.17 -0.39 -5.28
C TRP A 773 16.62 -1.73 -4.68
N ASN A 774 17.21 -1.70 -3.52
CA ASN A 774 17.85 -2.86 -2.88
C ASN A 774 19.07 -3.42 -3.70
N GLY A 775 19.69 -2.56 -4.47
CA GLY A 775 20.96 -2.81 -5.16
C GLY A 775 22.17 -2.60 -4.25
N MET A 776 23.36 -2.61 -4.84
CA MET A 776 24.58 -2.31 -4.12
C MET A 776 24.72 -0.82 -3.88
N GLU A 777 25.45 -0.47 -2.80
CA GLU A 777 25.68 0.93 -2.45
C GLU A 777 26.49 1.67 -3.52
N TYR A 778 26.12 2.89 -3.78
CA TYR A 778 26.83 3.84 -4.61
C TYR A 778 27.54 4.88 -3.72
N PRO A 779 28.77 5.31 -4.07
CA PRO A 779 29.64 4.84 -5.16
C PRO A 779 30.20 3.44 -4.90
N CYS A 780 30.61 2.76 -5.98
CA CYS A 780 31.32 1.50 -5.87
C CYS A 780 32.63 1.69 -5.10
N LYS A 781 32.80 0.96 -4.00
CA LYS A 781 33.96 1.08 -3.12
C LYS A 781 35.19 0.26 -3.56
N TYR A 782 35.04 -0.54 -4.59
CA TYR A 782 36.10 -1.39 -5.10
C TYR A 782 36.91 -0.68 -6.18
N PRO A 783 38.24 -0.92 -6.28
CA PRO A 783 39.07 -0.29 -7.28
C PRO A 783 38.77 -0.76 -8.70
N GLU A 784 38.67 0.18 -9.63
CA GLU A 784 38.47 -0.10 -11.05
C GLU A 784 39.74 -0.76 -11.65
N PRO A 785 39.61 -1.94 -12.28
CA PRO A 785 40.76 -2.60 -12.92
C PRO A 785 41.15 -1.92 -14.24
N ASN A 786 42.43 -2.02 -14.57
CA ASN A 786 42.92 -1.52 -15.86
C ASN A 786 42.70 -2.51 -17.00
N SER A 787 42.60 -3.82 -16.71
CA SER A 787 42.33 -4.89 -17.67
C SER A 787 41.66 -6.08 -16.96
N LEU A 788 41.19 -7.05 -17.69
CA LEU A 788 40.63 -8.31 -17.12
C LEU A 788 41.74 -9.33 -16.73
N ASP A 789 43.02 -9.02 -17.02
CA ASP A 789 44.13 -9.91 -16.72
C ASP A 789 44.67 -9.70 -15.30
N ASN A 790 44.89 -10.81 -14.58
CA ASN A 790 45.51 -10.84 -13.24
C ASN A 790 44.84 -9.91 -12.19
N LEU A 791 43.51 -9.89 -12.20
CA LEU A 791 42.71 -9.11 -11.26
C LEU A 791 43.02 -9.48 -9.80
N THR A 792 43.14 -8.49 -8.93
CA THR A 792 43.07 -8.66 -7.49
C THR A 792 41.63 -9.03 -7.06
N GLU A 793 41.48 -9.53 -5.83
CA GLU A 793 40.14 -9.86 -5.28
C GLU A 793 39.22 -8.66 -5.29
N ASP A 794 39.69 -7.48 -4.91
CA ASP A 794 38.90 -6.24 -4.92
C ASP A 794 38.53 -5.78 -6.34
N GLU A 795 39.42 -5.94 -7.32
CA GLU A 795 39.12 -5.66 -8.73
C GLU A 795 38.10 -6.65 -9.32
N VAL A 796 38.18 -7.92 -8.90
CA VAL A 796 37.12 -8.90 -9.22
C VAL A 796 35.76 -8.45 -8.63
N MET A 797 35.76 -7.94 -7.40
CA MET A 797 34.59 -7.40 -6.77
C MET A 797 34.05 -6.19 -7.53
N TRP A 798 34.90 -5.33 -8.08
CA TRP A 798 34.44 -4.23 -8.95
C TRP A 798 33.73 -4.75 -10.21
N VAL A 799 34.29 -5.73 -10.87
CA VAL A 799 33.66 -6.34 -12.06
C VAL A 799 32.33 -7.02 -11.69
N GLN A 800 32.31 -7.77 -10.59
CA GLN A 800 31.11 -8.39 -10.06
C GLN A 800 30.02 -7.37 -9.75
N TYR A 801 30.37 -6.26 -9.12
CA TYR A 801 29.46 -5.13 -8.83
C TYR A 801 28.80 -4.63 -10.13
N HIS A 802 29.59 -4.35 -11.16
CA HIS A 802 29.08 -3.81 -12.42
C HIS A 802 28.26 -4.84 -13.21
N LEU A 803 28.64 -6.12 -13.20
CA LEU A 803 27.83 -7.21 -13.74
C LEU A 803 26.48 -7.32 -13.01
N PHE A 804 26.50 -7.22 -11.67
CA PHE A 804 25.28 -7.23 -10.88
C PHE A 804 24.37 -6.06 -11.27
N GLU A 805 24.89 -4.85 -11.40
CA GLU A 805 24.14 -3.67 -11.83
C GLU A 805 23.63 -3.78 -13.27
N CYS A 806 24.31 -4.56 -14.12
CA CYS A 806 23.80 -4.92 -15.45
C CYS A 806 22.79 -6.08 -15.44
N GLY A 807 22.42 -6.59 -14.26
CA GLY A 807 21.36 -7.58 -14.09
C GLY A 807 21.82 -9.03 -14.06
N TYR A 808 23.13 -9.31 -14.03
CA TYR A 808 23.64 -10.67 -13.89
C TYR A 808 23.47 -11.20 -12.48
N GLU A 809 23.07 -12.46 -12.35
CA GLU A 809 22.87 -13.13 -11.08
C GLU A 809 24.16 -13.81 -10.64
N LEU A 810 24.89 -13.16 -9.74
CA LEU A 810 26.18 -13.65 -9.30
C LEU A 810 26.03 -14.83 -8.30
N PRO A 811 26.96 -15.78 -8.29
CA PRO A 811 26.93 -16.90 -7.36
C PRO A 811 27.19 -16.43 -5.93
N VAL A 812 26.33 -16.86 -5.01
CA VAL A 812 26.45 -16.57 -3.58
C VAL A 812 26.95 -17.84 -2.86
N PHE A 813 28.09 -17.74 -2.21
CA PHE A 813 28.68 -18.82 -1.44
C PHE A 813 28.31 -18.71 0.03
N LYS A 814 28.20 -19.83 0.73
CA LYS A 814 28.06 -19.84 2.18
C LYS A 814 29.38 -19.45 2.85
N THR A 815 29.30 -18.85 4.04
CA THR A 815 30.46 -18.62 4.88
C THR A 815 31.11 -19.95 5.30
N PRO A 816 32.38 -19.96 5.72
CA PRO A 816 33.04 -21.18 6.22
C PRO A 816 32.24 -21.87 7.34
N ASP A 817 31.49 -21.13 8.14
CA ASP A 817 30.63 -21.64 9.21
C ASP A 817 29.25 -22.15 8.71
N GLY A 818 29.01 -22.12 7.40
CA GLY A 818 27.80 -22.62 6.77
C GLY A 818 26.63 -21.63 6.76
N ASP A 819 26.80 -20.43 7.26
CA ASP A 819 25.80 -19.36 7.28
C ASP A 819 25.67 -18.67 5.92
N LYS A 820 24.57 -17.91 5.76
CA LYS A 820 24.41 -17.06 4.59
C LYS A 820 25.31 -15.82 4.73
N PRO A 821 26.03 -15.43 3.66
CA PRO A 821 26.83 -14.22 3.69
C PRO A 821 25.94 -12.97 3.84
N GLU A 822 26.51 -11.91 4.36
CA GLU A 822 25.87 -10.59 4.52
C GLU A 822 26.55 -9.55 3.62
N GLY A 823 25.95 -8.37 3.48
CA GLY A 823 26.48 -7.29 2.66
C GLY A 823 26.60 -7.65 1.18
N ASP A 824 27.66 -7.17 0.52
CA ASP A 824 27.89 -7.37 -0.91
C ASP A 824 28.09 -8.86 -1.27
N ALA A 825 28.67 -9.65 -0.39
CA ALA A 825 28.80 -11.09 -0.57
C ALA A 825 27.45 -11.81 -0.61
N ALA A 826 26.40 -11.27 0.03
CA ALA A 826 25.04 -11.78 -0.06
C ALA A 826 24.42 -11.53 -1.44
N LEU A 827 24.97 -10.61 -2.20
CA LEU A 827 24.59 -10.29 -3.58
C LEU A 827 25.51 -10.96 -4.60
N GLY A 828 26.51 -11.72 -4.15
CA GLY A 828 27.46 -12.44 -4.99
C GLY A 828 28.72 -11.65 -5.36
N VAL A 829 28.91 -10.45 -4.82
CA VAL A 829 30.17 -9.69 -4.92
C VAL A 829 31.09 -10.17 -3.80
N ASN A 830 31.98 -11.08 -4.13
CA ASN A 830 32.72 -11.88 -3.16
C ASN A 830 34.19 -12.13 -3.56
N GLY A 831 34.68 -11.51 -4.63
CA GLY A 831 36.02 -11.64 -5.16
C GLY A 831 36.41 -13.00 -5.76
N VAL A 832 35.42 -13.94 -5.85
CA VAL A 832 35.72 -15.29 -6.35
C VAL A 832 35.46 -15.40 -7.84
N VAL A 833 36.47 -15.76 -8.60
CA VAL A 833 36.37 -16.04 -10.04
C VAL A 833 35.80 -17.47 -10.23
N THR A 834 34.67 -17.57 -10.96
CA THR A 834 34.04 -18.85 -11.32
C THR A 834 33.86 -18.96 -12.83
N ASP A 835 33.62 -20.17 -13.32
CA ASP A 835 33.25 -20.36 -14.73
C ASP A 835 32.00 -19.56 -15.13
N GLN A 836 31.06 -19.39 -14.18
CA GLN A 836 29.86 -18.57 -14.37
C GLN A 836 30.22 -17.09 -14.48
N TYR A 837 31.12 -16.58 -13.66
CA TYR A 837 31.65 -15.22 -13.76
C TYR A 837 32.25 -14.95 -15.14
N ASN A 838 33.16 -15.83 -15.59
CA ASN A 838 33.77 -15.71 -16.92
C ASN A 838 32.75 -15.85 -18.06
N SER A 839 31.68 -16.65 -17.88
CA SER A 839 30.62 -16.76 -18.87
C SER A 839 29.79 -15.48 -18.97
N TYR A 840 29.60 -14.76 -17.87
CA TYR A 840 28.89 -13.48 -17.85
C TYR A 840 29.67 -12.38 -18.56
N ILE A 841 30.97 -12.30 -18.39
CA ILE A 841 31.81 -11.36 -19.14
C ILE A 841 31.67 -11.64 -20.66
N ARG A 842 31.78 -12.89 -21.06
CA ARG A 842 31.61 -13.28 -22.49
C ARG A 842 30.21 -12.99 -23.01
N ASP A 843 29.14 -13.28 -22.23
CA ASP A 843 27.77 -12.96 -22.60
C ASP A 843 27.57 -11.46 -22.76
N TYR A 844 28.13 -10.67 -21.87
CA TYR A 844 28.10 -9.20 -21.94
C TYR A 844 28.82 -8.71 -23.21
N CYS A 845 30.03 -9.16 -23.46
CA CYS A 845 30.81 -8.79 -24.64
C CYS A 845 30.09 -9.16 -25.95
N ASN A 846 29.50 -10.35 -26.00
CA ASN A 846 28.69 -10.80 -27.16
C ASN A 846 27.43 -9.95 -27.35
N ARG A 847 26.74 -9.63 -26.26
CA ARG A 847 25.48 -8.84 -26.30
C ARG A 847 25.71 -7.44 -26.85
N TYR A 848 26.82 -6.84 -26.55
CA TYR A 848 27.15 -5.48 -26.98
C TYR A 848 28.14 -5.45 -28.18
N ASN A 849 28.54 -6.60 -28.69
CA ASN A 849 29.48 -6.75 -29.79
C ASN A 849 30.80 -5.98 -29.54
N ILE A 850 31.39 -6.20 -28.40
CA ILE A 850 32.66 -5.61 -27.92
C ILE A 850 33.67 -6.71 -27.61
N THR A 851 34.96 -6.35 -27.55
CA THR A 851 36.04 -7.24 -27.07
C THR A 851 36.17 -7.24 -25.54
N GLU A 852 36.86 -8.23 -24.97
CA GLU A 852 37.16 -8.26 -23.54
C GLU A 852 38.02 -7.05 -23.11
N ASP A 853 38.91 -6.53 -23.99
CA ASP A 853 39.67 -5.30 -23.73
C ASP A 853 38.83 -4.04 -23.62
N GLU A 854 37.67 -4.00 -24.26
CA GLU A 854 36.72 -2.90 -24.21
C GLU A 854 35.72 -3.03 -23.02
N PHE A 855 35.71 -4.20 -22.36
CA PHE A 855 34.70 -4.57 -21.37
C PHE A 855 34.65 -3.59 -20.19
N ILE A 856 35.80 -3.28 -19.57
CA ILE A 856 35.86 -2.45 -18.36
C ILE A 856 35.23 -1.07 -18.62
N TYR A 857 35.71 -0.40 -19.66
CA TYR A 857 35.20 0.92 -20.02
C TYR A 857 33.72 0.87 -20.40
N HIS A 858 33.32 -0.15 -21.16
CA HIS A 858 31.95 -0.26 -21.63
C HIS A 858 30.94 -0.54 -20.51
N ILE A 859 31.28 -1.45 -19.58
CA ILE A 859 30.39 -1.80 -18.47
C ILE A 859 30.29 -0.66 -17.46
N HIS A 860 31.40 0.03 -17.16
CA HIS A 860 31.42 1.21 -16.30
C HIS A 860 30.49 2.30 -16.87
N THR A 861 30.69 2.67 -18.14
CA THR A 861 29.85 3.68 -18.79
C THR A 861 28.39 3.25 -18.87
N LYS A 862 28.11 1.97 -19.12
CA LYS A 862 26.76 1.43 -19.15
C LYS A 862 26.04 1.55 -17.80
N VAL A 863 26.72 1.26 -16.70
CA VAL A 863 26.16 1.38 -15.37
C VAL A 863 25.86 2.84 -15.02
N HIS A 864 26.79 3.74 -15.29
CA HIS A 864 26.64 5.16 -14.95
C HIS A 864 25.63 5.90 -15.82
N THR A 865 25.65 5.69 -17.13
CA THR A 865 24.83 6.46 -18.07
C THR A 865 23.57 5.71 -18.54
N GLY A 866 23.45 4.43 -18.23
CA GLY A 866 22.36 3.57 -18.75
C GLY A 866 22.46 3.26 -20.25
N SER A 867 23.41 3.84 -20.96
CA SER A 867 23.67 3.64 -22.38
C SER A 867 25.12 3.25 -22.63
N ALA A 868 25.35 2.21 -23.42
CA ALA A 868 26.69 1.84 -23.82
C ALA A 868 27.26 2.85 -24.83
N PRO A 869 28.55 3.27 -24.71
CA PRO A 869 29.16 4.17 -25.65
C PRO A 869 29.31 3.54 -27.04
N VAL A 870 29.12 4.35 -28.08
CA VAL A 870 29.51 3.97 -29.46
C VAL A 870 31.03 4.02 -29.52
N LYS A 871 31.66 2.93 -29.96
CA LYS A 871 33.12 2.71 -30.03
C LYS A 871 33.95 3.96 -30.37
N GLN A 872 34.87 4.34 -29.48
CA GLN A 872 36.14 4.98 -29.82
C GLN A 872 37.21 4.55 -28.82
N LEU A 873 38.07 3.70 -29.20
CA LEU A 873 39.20 3.14 -28.43
C LEU A 873 40.21 4.20 -27.87
N GLY A 874 40.08 5.47 -28.27
CA GLY A 874 40.96 6.56 -27.85
C GLY A 874 40.60 7.24 -26.52
N ASP A 875 39.35 7.09 -26.07
CA ASP A 875 38.82 7.91 -24.96
C ASP A 875 39.15 7.36 -23.57
N TYR A 876 39.44 6.08 -23.45
CA TYR A 876 39.75 5.43 -22.18
C TYR A 876 41.02 5.95 -21.52
N LYS A 877 42.08 6.25 -22.29
CA LYS A 877 43.38 6.76 -21.79
C LYS A 877 43.33 8.18 -21.27
N GLN A 878 42.26 8.96 -21.59
CA GLN A 878 42.15 10.35 -21.13
C GLN A 878 41.39 10.51 -19.84
N ILE A 879 40.49 9.53 -19.47
CA ILE A 879 39.67 9.61 -18.26
C ILE A 879 40.47 9.17 -17.03
N SER A 880 41.36 8.17 -17.16
CA SER A 880 42.19 7.68 -16.05
C SER A 880 43.33 8.65 -15.61
N SER A 881 43.53 9.77 -16.31
CA SER A 881 44.51 10.81 -15.94
C SER A 881 43.89 12.04 -15.25
N LYS A 882 42.59 12.04 -14.93
CA LYS A 882 41.87 13.14 -14.30
C LYS A 882 41.10 12.80 -13.01
N SER A 883 41.26 11.56 -12.45
CA SER A 883 40.76 11.21 -11.11
C SER A 883 41.88 11.27 -10.09
#